data_b8cea3908a1bebbc4af5e73d46c2c415
#
_entry.id   b8cea3908a1bebbc4af5e73d46c2c415
#
_cell.length_a   1.000
_cell.length_b   1.000
_cell.length_c   1.000
_cell.angle_alpha   90.00
_cell.angle_beta   90.00
_cell.angle_gamma   90.00
#
_symmetry.space_group_name_H-M   'P 1'
#
loop_
_entity.id
_entity.type
_entity.pdbx_description
1 polymer ?
#
loop_
_entity_poly.entity_id
_entity_poly.type
_entity_poly.pdbx_seq_one_letter_code
_entity_poly.pdbx_strand_id
1 'polypeptide(L)'
;MMKLFTTPQVPMASVAPDVRDGNRRAVIDTVLPSVDNGRFAVKCIVGERVRVKAHCFTDGHDVLRVQLCWRPQGKAEFREVPMKPLANDVWEAAFSPPALGPYLYTVAAWVDPFESWRHEMTRRVDPDDVRIASQVGALEVAAAAERAEGADRQALANWATELDAVAADPGADASALKALALDEELAMLARRHPDRRHEVRFPSELPLEAERERARFSTWYELFPRSAGPTPGVHGTFRDVEARLPAIAAMGFDVLYFPPIHPIGRLQRKGPNNALASGADDVGSPWAIGAAEGGHKAILPALGTAEDFRRLCAQAATHGLEIALDIAFQCAPDHPYVKAHPDWFRWRPDGSVQYAENPPKKYQDIYPFNFESEDWRGLWAELRSVIEHWIGEGVRIFRVDNPHTKAFAFWEWVIGEIRREHPEVIFLAEAFTRPKVMHRLAKLGFSQSYTYFTWRNTKQELVEYFTELSTAPGVDYFRPNVWPNTPDILHEQLQGGEASVYMARLVLAATLSANYGIYGPAYELREHLPRSPGSEEYLDSEKYQLRHWNHDDPASLAPFITRVNHIRRENPALHRDRGLRFLRIDNDQLLAYAKVSESGDNVVVTVVNLDPHNVQEGWLELDPQSVGVDRSRAFQMHDLLSGQRFIWQGGWHYVKLDPHSAPAHIFVVRRRHGDERDFDYFL
;
A
#
# COMPACT_ATOMS: atom_id res chain seq x y z
N MET A 1 -9.56 -43.79 16.46
CA MET A 1 -10.15 -43.16 17.67
C MET A 1 -9.54 -41.77 17.83
N MET A 2 -10.15 -40.77 17.22
CA MET A 2 -9.71 -39.37 17.21
C MET A 2 -10.33 -38.67 18.41
N LYS A 3 -9.53 -38.29 19.40
CA LYS A 3 -10.01 -37.49 20.53
C LYS A 3 -10.22 -36.06 20.05
N LEU A 4 -11.48 -35.66 19.99
CA LEU A 4 -11.90 -34.26 19.85
C LEU A 4 -11.44 -33.49 21.10
N PHE A 5 -10.53 -32.53 20.89
CA PHE A 5 -10.22 -31.52 21.90
C PHE A 5 -11.40 -30.53 21.96
N THR A 6 -12.23 -30.64 22.99
CA THR A 6 -13.17 -29.59 23.33
C THR A 6 -12.41 -28.43 23.92
N THR A 7 -12.40 -27.32 23.22
CA THR A 7 -11.92 -26.01 23.72
C THR A 7 -12.82 -25.64 24.92
N PRO A 8 -12.26 -25.29 26.08
CA PRO A 8 -13.10 -24.79 27.17
C PRO A 8 -13.75 -23.47 26.75
N GLN A 9 -15.06 -23.44 26.68
CA GLN A 9 -15.82 -22.18 26.62
C GLN A 9 -15.53 -21.41 27.89
N VAL A 10 -14.76 -20.34 27.78
CA VAL A 10 -14.69 -19.31 28.82
C VAL A 10 -16.10 -18.69 28.88
N PRO A 11 -16.82 -18.74 30.01
CA PRO A 11 -18.11 -18.07 30.11
C PRO A 11 -17.84 -16.57 29.91
N MET A 12 -18.38 -15.99 28.82
CA MET A 12 -18.49 -14.55 28.72
C MET A 12 -19.37 -14.09 29.88
N ALA A 13 -18.78 -13.42 30.85
CA ALA A 13 -19.54 -12.70 31.85
C ALA A 13 -20.43 -11.71 31.09
N SER A 14 -21.74 -11.93 31.14
CA SER A 14 -22.71 -10.95 30.65
C SER A 14 -22.57 -9.72 31.55
N VAL A 15 -21.84 -8.71 31.11
CA VAL A 15 -21.87 -7.40 31.76
C VAL A 15 -23.27 -6.87 31.49
N ALA A 16 -24.08 -6.76 32.56
CA ALA A 16 -25.39 -6.13 32.47
C ALA A 16 -25.18 -4.71 31.88
N PRO A 17 -26.00 -4.28 30.89
CA PRO A 17 -25.86 -2.95 30.31
C PRO A 17 -25.97 -1.89 31.42
N ASP A 18 -25.16 -0.84 31.38
CA ASP A 18 -25.27 0.27 32.30
C ASP A 18 -26.65 0.91 32.11
N VAL A 19 -27.49 0.83 33.11
CA VAL A 19 -28.88 1.33 33.08
C VAL A 19 -28.95 2.82 32.71
N ARG A 20 -27.87 3.58 32.90
CA ARG A 20 -27.77 4.99 32.47
C ARG A 20 -27.82 5.19 30.97
N ASP A 21 -27.56 4.16 30.18
CA ASP A 21 -27.56 4.20 28.73
C ASP A 21 -28.83 3.64 28.06
N GLY A 22 -29.86 3.35 28.85
CA GLY A 22 -31.10 2.74 28.36
C GLY A 22 -31.90 3.53 27.33
N ASN A 23 -31.62 4.82 27.16
CA ASN A 23 -32.26 5.68 26.15
C ASN A 23 -31.49 5.72 24.82
N ARG A 24 -30.32 5.08 24.73
CA ARG A 24 -29.51 5.00 23.51
C ARG A 24 -29.96 3.82 22.67
N ARG A 25 -30.71 4.11 21.61
CA ARG A 25 -31.33 3.11 20.73
C ARG A 25 -30.50 2.81 19.46
N ALA A 26 -29.61 3.70 19.08
CA ALA A 26 -28.74 3.48 17.94
C ALA A 26 -27.66 2.42 18.25
N VAL A 27 -27.42 1.50 17.34
CA VAL A 27 -26.37 0.48 17.41
C VAL A 27 -25.37 0.72 16.27
N ILE A 28 -24.09 0.75 16.62
CA ILE A 28 -22.99 0.74 15.65
C ILE A 28 -22.25 -0.58 15.84
N ASP A 29 -22.51 -1.53 14.96
CA ASP A 29 -21.99 -2.90 15.07
C ASP A 29 -20.57 -3.01 14.57
N THR A 30 -20.27 -2.40 13.41
CA THR A 30 -18.97 -2.52 12.74
C THR A 30 -18.62 -1.22 12.03
N VAL A 31 -17.34 -0.87 12.05
CA VAL A 31 -16.75 0.24 11.26
C VAL A 31 -15.56 -0.29 10.46
N LEU A 32 -15.59 -0.09 9.15
CA LEU A 32 -14.56 -0.55 8.21
C LEU A 32 -14.04 0.62 7.34
N PRO A 33 -12.74 0.59 6.95
CA PRO A 33 -11.75 -0.44 7.23
C PRO A 33 -11.29 -0.44 8.70
N SER A 34 -10.85 -1.59 9.20
CA SER A 34 -10.30 -1.74 10.56
C SER A 34 -9.25 -2.84 10.55
N VAL A 35 -8.08 -2.57 11.09
CA VAL A 35 -6.98 -3.53 11.17
C VAL A 35 -6.87 -4.05 12.60
N ASP A 36 -7.09 -5.36 12.79
CA ASP A 36 -7.11 -6.02 14.10
C ASP A 36 -7.91 -5.24 15.15
N ASN A 37 -9.15 -4.90 14.81
CA ASN A 37 -10.08 -4.12 15.66
C ASN A 37 -9.53 -2.75 16.12
N GLY A 38 -8.78 -2.08 15.22
CA GLY A 38 -8.19 -0.77 15.51
C GLY A 38 -6.86 -0.81 16.26
N ARG A 39 -6.24 -1.99 16.44
CA ARG A 39 -4.89 -2.08 17.04
C ARG A 39 -3.81 -1.48 16.14
N PHE A 40 -3.98 -1.54 14.82
CA PHE A 40 -3.04 -1.04 13.84
C PHE A 40 -3.70 -0.08 12.86
N ALA A 41 -2.89 0.81 12.30
CA ALA A 41 -3.37 1.82 11.38
C ALA A 41 -3.74 1.24 10.00
N VAL A 42 -4.82 1.75 9.45
CA VAL A 42 -5.12 1.68 8.02
C VAL A 42 -4.16 2.62 7.29
N LYS A 43 -3.65 2.22 6.13
CA LYS A 43 -2.73 3.04 5.34
C LYS A 43 -3.43 3.72 4.18
N CYS A 44 -3.15 5.00 4.00
CA CYS A 44 -3.53 5.77 2.82
C CYS A 44 -2.40 6.71 2.43
N ILE A 45 -2.60 7.51 1.38
CA ILE A 45 -1.72 8.63 1.07
C ILE A 45 -2.47 9.95 1.29
N VAL A 46 -1.70 11.04 1.39
CA VAL A 46 -2.27 12.40 1.47
C VAL A 46 -3.20 12.66 0.28
N GLY A 47 -4.40 13.17 0.56
CA GLY A 47 -5.42 13.46 -0.44
C GLY A 47 -6.21 12.25 -0.94
N GLU A 48 -5.81 11.03 -0.62
CA GLU A 48 -6.57 9.83 -0.98
C GLU A 48 -7.93 9.80 -0.31
N ARG A 49 -8.96 9.41 -1.06
CA ARG A 49 -10.32 9.29 -0.55
C ARG A 49 -10.48 8.00 0.23
N VAL A 50 -10.46 8.10 1.56
CA VAL A 50 -10.68 6.97 2.46
C VAL A 50 -12.18 6.74 2.63
N ARG A 51 -12.70 5.65 2.09
CA ARG A 51 -14.12 5.27 2.22
C ARG A 51 -14.31 4.49 3.51
N VAL A 52 -15.22 4.98 4.35
CA VAL A 52 -15.60 4.33 5.60
C VAL A 52 -17.02 3.80 5.48
N LYS A 53 -17.19 2.52 5.80
CA LYS A 53 -18.49 1.86 5.91
C LYS A 53 -18.75 1.53 7.37
N ALA A 54 -19.99 1.71 7.79
CA ALA A 54 -20.44 1.31 9.11
C ALA A 54 -21.75 0.51 9.01
N HIS A 55 -21.92 -0.48 9.87
CA HIS A 55 -23.17 -1.17 10.03
C HIS A 55 -23.89 -0.50 11.22
N CYS A 56 -24.94 0.27 10.92
CA CYS A 56 -25.68 1.04 11.92
C CYS A 56 -27.18 0.83 11.76
N PHE A 57 -27.84 0.51 12.85
CA PHE A 57 -29.29 0.26 12.89
C PHE A 57 -29.89 0.69 14.23
N THR A 58 -31.21 0.71 14.31
CA THR A 58 -31.96 0.99 15.52
C THR A 58 -33.13 0.01 15.62
N ASP A 59 -33.70 -0.11 16.79
CA ASP A 59 -35.00 -0.76 17.01
C ASP A 59 -36.15 0.07 16.41
N GLY A 60 -37.29 -0.53 16.15
CA GLY A 60 -38.47 0.15 15.60
C GLY A 60 -38.30 0.64 14.16
N HIS A 61 -38.95 1.77 13.85
CA HIS A 61 -39.04 2.35 12.50
C HIS A 61 -38.51 3.78 12.41
N ASP A 62 -37.87 4.25 13.43
CA ASP A 62 -37.32 5.61 13.51
C ASP A 62 -36.15 5.78 12.57
N VAL A 63 -35.94 7.01 12.15
CA VAL A 63 -34.87 7.38 11.24
C VAL A 63 -33.58 7.58 12.00
N LEU A 64 -32.55 6.84 11.57
CA LEU A 64 -31.19 6.97 12.09
C LEU A 64 -30.43 8.06 11.32
N ARG A 65 -29.64 8.85 12.04
CA ARG A 65 -28.58 9.66 11.47
C ARG A 65 -27.22 9.11 11.86
N VAL A 66 -26.30 9.08 10.88
CA VAL A 66 -24.97 8.53 11.09
C VAL A 66 -23.94 9.51 10.55
N GLN A 67 -22.90 9.76 11.35
CA GLN A 67 -21.80 10.68 11.04
C GLN A 67 -20.47 9.96 11.11
N LEU A 68 -19.66 10.12 10.08
CA LEU A 68 -18.23 9.81 10.14
C LEU A 68 -17.52 10.96 10.83
N CYS A 69 -16.80 10.68 11.90
CA CYS A 69 -16.02 11.63 12.67
C CYS A 69 -14.54 11.32 12.48
N TRP A 70 -13.72 12.32 12.06
CA TRP A 70 -12.30 12.12 11.86
C TRP A 70 -11.47 13.34 12.28
N ARG A 71 -10.23 13.15 12.67
CA ARG A 71 -9.33 14.22 13.10
C ARG A 71 -7.85 13.81 12.94
N PRO A 72 -6.91 14.75 12.80
CA PRO A 72 -5.51 14.45 13.03
C PRO A 72 -5.28 13.98 14.47
N GLN A 73 -4.41 13.02 14.67
CA GLN A 73 -4.04 12.57 16.01
C GLN A 73 -3.46 13.74 16.81
N GLY A 74 -3.84 13.86 18.10
CA GLY A 74 -3.42 14.98 18.96
C GLY A 74 -4.29 16.24 18.85
N LYS A 75 -5.24 16.32 17.92
CA LYS A 75 -6.28 17.35 17.92
C LYS A 75 -7.51 16.86 18.68
N ALA A 76 -8.19 17.75 19.41
CA ALA A 76 -9.39 17.38 20.17
C ALA A 76 -10.65 17.34 19.29
N GLU A 77 -10.78 18.26 18.35
CA GLU A 77 -11.98 18.47 17.56
C GLU A 77 -12.06 17.48 16.36
N PHE A 78 -13.21 16.83 16.24
CA PHE A 78 -13.57 16.03 15.09
C PHE A 78 -14.16 16.88 13.98
N ARG A 79 -13.82 16.55 12.74
CA ARG A 79 -14.56 16.92 11.55
C ARG A 79 -15.60 15.86 11.29
N GLU A 80 -16.83 16.26 11.00
CA GLU A 80 -17.95 15.34 10.79
C GLU A 80 -18.37 15.34 9.33
N VAL A 81 -18.71 14.17 8.81
CA VAL A 81 -19.22 13.96 7.45
C VAL A 81 -20.48 13.11 7.53
N PRO A 82 -21.64 13.57 7.07
CA PRO A 82 -22.84 12.75 7.03
C PRO A 82 -22.63 11.48 6.21
N MET A 83 -23.00 10.34 6.77
CA MET A 83 -22.97 9.07 6.07
C MET A 83 -24.28 8.84 5.30
N LYS A 84 -24.18 8.22 4.13
CA LYS A 84 -25.31 7.86 3.28
C LYS A 84 -25.72 6.43 3.55
N PRO A 85 -27.02 6.14 3.73
CA PRO A 85 -27.50 4.78 3.84
C PRO A 85 -27.38 4.05 2.50
N LEU A 86 -26.94 2.79 2.58
CA LEU A 86 -26.97 1.80 1.52
C LEU A 86 -27.95 0.68 1.88
N ALA A 87 -27.95 -0.42 1.14
CA ALA A 87 -28.77 -1.58 1.48
C ALA A 87 -28.21 -2.28 2.74
N ASN A 88 -29.11 -2.99 3.49
CA ASN A 88 -28.78 -3.84 4.62
C ASN A 88 -28.05 -3.12 5.76
N ASP A 89 -28.57 -1.99 6.20
CA ASP A 89 -28.06 -1.20 7.34
C ASP A 89 -26.59 -0.76 7.21
N VAL A 90 -26.06 -0.77 5.98
CA VAL A 90 -24.74 -0.25 5.67
C VAL A 90 -24.82 1.24 5.42
N TRP A 91 -23.93 2.00 6.06
CA TRP A 91 -23.75 3.43 5.84
C TRP A 91 -22.36 3.71 5.29
N GLU A 92 -22.23 4.67 4.39
CA GLU A 92 -20.95 5.01 3.76
C GLU A 92 -20.71 6.53 3.74
N ALA A 93 -19.50 6.91 4.11
CA ALA A 93 -18.95 8.23 3.85
C ALA A 93 -17.47 8.13 3.50
N ALA A 94 -16.86 9.25 3.13
CA ALA A 94 -15.43 9.30 2.87
C ALA A 94 -14.83 10.61 3.36
N PHE A 95 -13.54 10.58 3.69
CA PHE A 95 -12.74 11.75 3.97
C PHE A 95 -11.36 11.62 3.29
N SER A 96 -10.65 12.74 3.18
CA SER A 96 -9.30 12.76 2.60
C SER A 96 -8.36 13.47 3.58
N PRO A 97 -7.33 12.79 4.10
CA PRO A 97 -6.32 13.41 4.95
C PRO A 97 -5.56 14.50 4.17
N PRO A 98 -5.50 15.75 4.66
CA PRO A 98 -4.87 16.86 3.92
C PRO A 98 -3.35 16.95 4.11
N ALA A 99 -2.77 16.19 5.05
CA ALA A 99 -1.34 16.24 5.39
C ALA A 99 -0.82 14.87 5.80
N LEU A 100 0.50 14.71 5.80
CA LEU A 100 1.19 13.52 6.31
C LEU A 100 0.94 13.31 7.80
N GLY A 101 0.97 12.04 8.22
CA GLY A 101 0.96 11.63 9.61
C GLY A 101 -0.30 10.88 10.05
N PRO A 102 -0.45 10.68 11.37
CA PRO A 102 -1.49 9.85 11.94
C PRO A 102 -2.82 10.61 12.10
N TYR A 103 -3.90 9.90 11.80
CA TYR A 103 -5.28 10.33 11.96
C TYR A 103 -6.07 9.31 12.78
N LEU A 104 -7.18 9.77 13.35
CA LEU A 104 -8.17 8.94 14.02
C LEU A 104 -9.53 9.17 13.40
N TYR A 105 -10.31 8.11 13.25
CA TYR A 105 -11.69 8.18 12.80
C TYR A 105 -12.59 7.24 13.60
N THR A 106 -13.86 7.60 13.70
CA THR A 106 -14.90 6.83 14.36
C THR A 106 -16.25 7.18 13.73
N VAL A 107 -17.32 6.54 14.19
CA VAL A 107 -18.68 6.79 13.73
C VAL A 107 -19.55 7.14 14.90
N ALA A 108 -20.41 8.13 14.75
CA ALA A 108 -21.46 8.49 15.67
C ALA A 108 -22.83 8.28 15.03
N ALA A 109 -23.80 7.79 15.80
CA ALA A 109 -25.17 7.53 15.35
C ALA A 109 -26.21 7.89 16.43
N TRP A 110 -27.35 8.36 15.98
CA TRP A 110 -28.50 8.61 16.88
C TRP A 110 -29.81 8.50 16.11
N VAL A 111 -30.88 8.21 16.84
CA VAL A 111 -32.25 8.33 16.33
C VAL A 111 -32.57 9.82 16.23
N ASP A 112 -32.97 10.30 15.06
CA ASP A 112 -33.35 11.68 14.84
C ASP A 112 -34.87 11.84 14.91
N PRO A 113 -35.40 12.50 15.96
CA PRO A 113 -36.86 12.65 16.14
C PRO A 113 -37.50 13.45 15.01
N PHE A 114 -36.85 14.52 14.53
CA PHE A 114 -37.35 15.35 13.46
C PHE A 114 -37.45 14.58 12.12
N GLU A 115 -36.39 13.84 11.73
CA GLU A 115 -36.41 13.03 10.52
C GLU A 115 -37.39 11.84 10.65
N SER A 116 -37.51 11.25 11.81
CA SER A 116 -38.51 10.18 12.10
C SER A 116 -39.92 10.72 11.90
N TRP A 117 -40.22 11.87 12.48
CA TRP A 117 -41.50 12.55 12.27
C TRP A 117 -41.76 12.86 10.79
N ARG A 118 -40.79 13.43 10.05
CA ARG A 118 -40.94 13.67 8.62
C ARG A 118 -41.21 12.39 7.83
N HIS A 119 -40.49 11.32 8.14
CA HIS A 119 -40.67 10.05 7.49
C HIS A 119 -42.07 9.48 7.71
N GLU A 120 -42.60 9.54 8.93
CA GLU A 120 -43.98 9.16 9.23
C GLU A 120 -44.97 10.07 8.49
N MET A 121 -44.77 11.39 8.47
CA MET A 121 -45.64 12.34 7.79
C MET A 121 -45.82 12.01 6.31
N THR A 122 -44.79 11.49 5.61
CA THR A 122 -44.90 11.07 4.21
C THR A 122 -45.94 9.97 4.02
N ARG A 123 -46.16 9.09 5.01
CA ARG A 123 -47.01 7.91 4.95
C ARG A 123 -48.43 8.14 5.45
N ARG A 124 -48.67 9.17 6.29
CA ARG A 124 -49.99 9.44 6.85
C ARG A 124 -50.95 9.87 5.75
N VAL A 125 -52.20 9.38 5.81
CA VAL A 125 -53.24 9.66 4.81
C VAL A 125 -54.45 10.28 5.42
N ASP A 126 -54.82 9.85 6.66
CA ASP A 126 -56.00 10.37 7.37
C ASP A 126 -55.80 11.85 7.73
N PRO A 127 -56.77 12.73 7.43
CA PRO A 127 -56.63 14.18 7.69
C PRO A 127 -56.44 14.53 9.17
N ASP A 128 -57.12 13.82 10.09
CA ASP A 128 -56.96 14.08 11.52
C ASP A 128 -55.60 13.62 12.02
N ASP A 129 -55.11 12.49 11.53
CA ASP A 129 -53.78 12.04 11.86
C ASP A 129 -52.71 12.99 11.33
N VAL A 130 -52.86 13.53 10.10
CA VAL A 130 -51.95 14.55 9.52
C VAL A 130 -51.93 15.79 10.38
N ARG A 131 -53.10 16.24 10.85
CA ARG A 131 -53.24 17.44 11.70
C ARG A 131 -52.50 17.25 13.03
N ILE A 132 -52.74 16.14 13.75
CA ILE A 132 -52.07 15.84 14.99
C ILE A 132 -50.57 15.70 14.82
N ALA A 133 -50.15 14.99 13.77
CA ALA A 133 -48.73 14.84 13.45
C ALA A 133 -48.05 16.20 13.12
N SER A 134 -48.79 17.14 12.54
CA SER A 134 -48.26 18.52 12.28
C SER A 134 -48.02 19.27 13.60
N GLN A 135 -48.90 19.10 14.59
CA GLN A 135 -48.69 19.67 15.95
C GLN A 135 -47.47 19.05 16.62
N VAL A 136 -47.26 17.72 16.50
CA VAL A 136 -46.03 17.04 16.99
C VAL A 136 -44.81 17.61 16.31
N GLY A 137 -44.88 17.83 14.97
CA GLY A 137 -43.80 18.44 14.22
C GLY A 137 -43.45 19.85 14.66
N ALA A 138 -44.49 20.66 14.98
CA ALA A 138 -44.26 21.99 15.54
C ALA A 138 -43.43 21.97 16.82
N LEU A 139 -43.68 20.97 17.71
CA LEU A 139 -42.88 20.80 18.92
C LEU A 139 -41.44 20.38 18.61
N GLU A 140 -41.20 19.48 17.64
CA GLU A 140 -39.85 19.06 17.23
C GLU A 140 -39.09 20.25 16.61
N VAL A 141 -39.73 21.05 15.78
CA VAL A 141 -39.13 22.27 15.18
C VAL A 141 -38.85 23.33 16.25
N ALA A 142 -39.75 23.54 17.22
CA ALA A 142 -39.52 24.42 18.36
C ALA A 142 -38.31 23.98 19.19
N ALA A 143 -38.19 22.70 19.45
CA ALA A 143 -37.04 22.12 20.16
C ALA A 143 -35.73 22.30 19.33
N ALA A 144 -35.79 22.26 18.00
CA ALA A 144 -34.66 22.58 17.15
C ALA A 144 -34.29 24.09 17.23
N ALA A 145 -35.30 24.98 17.30
CA ALA A 145 -35.06 26.39 17.50
C ALA A 145 -34.36 26.70 18.85
N GLU A 146 -34.68 25.98 19.92
CA GLU A 146 -33.99 26.13 21.19
C GLU A 146 -32.49 25.78 21.12
N ARG A 147 -32.12 24.82 20.27
CA ARG A 147 -30.73 24.43 20.04
C ARG A 147 -29.98 25.35 19.07
N ALA A 148 -30.71 26.08 18.27
CA ALA A 148 -30.18 27.02 17.27
C ALA A 148 -29.80 28.38 17.85
N GLU A 149 -28.97 29.10 17.14
CA GLU A 149 -28.59 30.50 17.45
C GLU A 149 -28.88 31.46 16.29
N GLY A 150 -28.93 32.75 16.60
CA GLY A 150 -29.02 33.80 15.59
C GLY A 150 -30.23 33.69 14.64
N ALA A 151 -30.00 33.81 13.36
CA ALA A 151 -31.04 33.78 12.33
C ALA A 151 -31.75 32.41 12.22
N ASP A 152 -31.02 31.32 12.43
CA ASP A 152 -31.58 29.99 12.35
C ASP A 152 -32.60 29.74 13.47
N ARG A 153 -32.34 30.25 14.69
CA ARG A 153 -33.30 30.19 15.81
C ARG A 153 -34.63 30.88 15.45
N GLN A 154 -34.55 32.11 14.91
CA GLN A 154 -35.75 32.84 14.56
C GLN A 154 -36.51 32.17 13.40
N ALA A 155 -35.80 31.67 12.40
CA ALA A 155 -36.41 30.96 11.28
C ALA A 155 -37.14 29.69 11.72
N LEU A 156 -36.48 28.85 12.55
CA LEU A 156 -37.10 27.63 13.11
C LEU A 156 -38.32 27.96 14.01
N ALA A 157 -38.23 29.04 14.83
CA ALA A 157 -39.35 29.45 15.66
C ALA A 157 -40.55 29.93 14.80
N ASN A 158 -40.31 30.58 13.69
CA ASN A 158 -41.36 30.99 12.76
C ASN A 158 -42.00 29.74 12.10
N TRP A 159 -41.21 28.78 11.63
CA TRP A 159 -41.70 27.50 11.09
C TRP A 159 -42.55 26.74 12.11
N ALA A 160 -42.10 26.65 13.37
CA ALA A 160 -42.84 26.00 14.44
C ALA A 160 -44.20 26.67 14.68
N THR A 161 -44.21 28.00 14.71
CA THR A 161 -45.43 28.80 14.89
C THR A 161 -46.42 28.64 13.73
N GLU A 162 -45.91 28.61 12.50
CA GLU A 162 -46.73 28.43 11.28
C GLU A 162 -47.32 27.02 11.24
N LEU A 163 -46.53 25.99 11.49
CA LEU A 163 -46.99 24.61 11.56
C LEU A 163 -48.09 24.42 12.61
N ASP A 164 -47.93 24.99 13.82
CA ASP A 164 -48.92 24.88 14.90
C ASP A 164 -50.18 25.63 14.55
N ALA A 165 -50.09 26.87 14.03
CA ALA A 165 -51.21 27.71 13.66
C ALA A 165 -52.08 27.06 12.55
N VAL A 166 -51.45 26.51 11.49
CA VAL A 166 -52.18 25.83 10.40
C VAL A 166 -52.79 24.54 10.92
N ALA A 167 -52.10 23.79 11.77
CA ALA A 167 -52.59 22.55 12.35
C ALA A 167 -53.74 22.75 13.40
N ALA A 168 -53.82 23.94 13.96
CA ALA A 168 -54.93 24.33 14.91
C ALA A 168 -56.24 24.63 14.16
N ASP A 169 -56.24 24.92 12.89
CA ASP A 169 -57.45 25.16 12.07
C ASP A 169 -58.11 23.81 11.69
N PRO A 170 -59.33 23.54 12.20
CA PRO A 170 -60.07 22.33 11.86
C PRO A 170 -60.41 22.18 10.36
N GLY A 171 -60.38 23.31 9.60
CA GLY A 171 -60.68 23.32 8.20
C GLY A 171 -59.39 23.22 7.28
N ALA A 172 -58.21 23.10 7.90
CA ALA A 172 -56.96 23.02 7.13
C ALA A 172 -56.90 21.82 6.22
N ASP A 173 -56.48 22.03 4.99
CA ASP A 173 -56.27 20.95 4.03
C ASP A 173 -55.04 20.09 4.41
N ALA A 174 -55.26 18.78 4.52
CA ALA A 174 -54.21 17.83 4.87
C ALA A 174 -53.03 17.85 3.87
N SER A 175 -53.31 18.16 2.58
CA SER A 175 -52.26 18.29 1.58
C SER A 175 -51.39 19.52 1.80
N ALA A 176 -51.98 20.64 2.20
CA ALA A 176 -51.27 21.87 2.53
C ALA A 176 -50.43 21.70 3.80
N LEU A 177 -50.95 21.01 4.84
CA LEU A 177 -50.21 20.68 6.04
C LEU A 177 -49.00 19.78 5.73
N LYS A 178 -49.18 18.77 4.90
CA LYS A 178 -48.06 17.89 4.45
C LYS A 178 -47.03 18.67 3.65
N ALA A 179 -47.44 19.55 2.76
CA ALA A 179 -46.53 20.38 1.98
C ALA A 179 -45.63 21.24 2.90
N LEU A 180 -46.25 21.90 3.91
CA LEU A 180 -45.54 22.67 4.91
C LEU A 180 -44.60 21.83 5.75
N ALA A 181 -45.05 20.68 6.27
CA ALA A 181 -44.27 19.76 7.10
C ALA A 181 -43.08 19.14 6.37
N LEU A 182 -43.20 18.94 5.06
CA LEU A 182 -42.19 18.30 4.22
C LEU A 182 -41.33 19.28 3.42
N ASP A 183 -41.46 20.58 3.74
CA ASP A 183 -40.66 21.60 3.10
C ASP A 183 -39.17 21.37 3.25
N GLU A 184 -38.40 21.50 2.16
CA GLU A 184 -36.97 21.24 2.16
C GLU A 184 -36.13 22.33 2.83
N GLU A 185 -36.61 23.60 2.85
CA GLU A 185 -35.92 24.66 3.57
C GLU A 185 -36.01 24.41 5.08
N LEU A 186 -37.19 24.05 5.60
CA LEU A 186 -37.38 23.61 6.98
C LEU A 186 -36.46 22.43 7.29
N ALA A 187 -36.40 21.42 6.40
CA ALA A 187 -35.56 20.23 6.62
C ALA A 187 -34.07 20.57 6.68
N MET A 188 -33.58 21.41 5.75
CA MET A 188 -32.18 21.82 5.76
C MET A 188 -31.84 22.61 7.02
N LEU A 189 -32.77 23.44 7.50
CA LEU A 189 -32.58 24.23 8.70
C LEU A 189 -32.53 23.37 9.97
N ALA A 190 -33.53 22.48 10.16
CA ALA A 190 -33.59 21.59 11.31
C ALA A 190 -32.42 20.59 11.38
N ARG A 191 -31.96 20.09 10.22
CA ARG A 191 -30.81 19.20 10.12
C ARG A 191 -29.49 19.80 10.60
N ARG A 192 -29.37 21.14 10.63
CA ARG A 192 -28.20 21.83 11.19
C ARG A 192 -28.20 21.80 12.73
N HIS A 193 -29.37 21.62 13.36
CA HIS A 193 -29.56 21.69 14.80
C HIS A 193 -30.21 20.40 15.35
N PRO A 194 -29.61 19.20 15.10
CA PRO A 194 -30.19 17.90 15.48
C PRO A 194 -30.22 17.72 16.99
N ASP A 195 -31.12 16.87 17.46
CA ASP A 195 -31.10 16.38 18.82
C ASP A 195 -30.11 15.20 18.97
N ARG A 196 -29.00 15.45 19.62
CA ARG A 196 -27.92 14.46 19.81
C ARG A 196 -27.83 13.97 21.27
N ARG A 197 -28.84 14.17 22.11
CA ARG A 197 -28.79 13.80 23.54
C ARG A 197 -28.52 12.30 23.77
N HIS A 198 -28.95 11.45 22.85
CA HIS A 198 -28.78 10.00 22.90
C HIS A 198 -27.82 9.47 21.83
N GLU A 199 -26.86 10.30 21.42
CA GLU A 199 -25.82 9.87 20.49
C GLU A 199 -25.03 8.68 21.05
N VAL A 200 -24.80 7.69 20.21
CA VAL A 200 -23.88 6.59 20.41
C VAL A 200 -22.66 6.81 19.54
N ARG A 201 -21.50 6.57 20.08
CA ARG A 201 -20.25 6.60 19.33
C ARG A 201 -19.62 5.22 19.35
N PHE A 202 -19.05 4.80 18.22
CA PHE A 202 -18.31 3.54 18.15
C PHE A 202 -17.19 3.56 19.22
N PRO A 203 -17.02 2.49 20.01
CA PRO A 203 -16.17 2.52 21.21
C PRO A 203 -14.70 2.83 20.93
N SER A 204 -14.23 2.52 19.71
CA SER A 204 -12.83 2.69 19.33
C SER A 204 -12.67 3.85 18.36
N GLU A 205 -11.66 4.67 18.57
CA GLU A 205 -11.12 5.55 17.54
C GLU A 205 -10.12 4.74 16.71
N LEU A 206 -10.44 4.54 15.44
CA LEU A 206 -9.64 3.71 14.53
C LEU A 206 -8.47 4.51 13.98
N PRO A 207 -7.25 4.00 14.06
CA PRO A 207 -6.08 4.70 13.56
C PRO A 207 -5.93 4.58 12.04
N LEU A 208 -5.41 5.65 11.43
CA LEU A 208 -5.07 5.74 10.02
C LEU A 208 -3.75 6.49 9.88
N GLU A 209 -2.89 6.02 8.98
CA GLU A 209 -1.62 6.65 8.64
C GLU A 209 -1.67 7.19 7.21
N ALA A 210 -1.50 8.51 7.07
CA ALA A 210 -1.41 9.17 5.77
C ALA A 210 0.06 9.38 5.39
N GLU A 211 0.50 8.65 4.38
CA GLU A 211 1.87 8.67 3.86
C GLU A 211 1.95 9.48 2.57
N ARG A 212 3.17 9.74 2.07
CA ARG A 212 3.37 10.39 0.77
C ARG A 212 3.05 9.43 -0.38
N GLU A 213 2.78 9.98 -1.57
CA GLU A 213 2.38 9.21 -2.75
C GLU A 213 3.39 8.11 -3.10
N ARG A 214 4.70 8.36 -2.94
CA ARG A 214 5.78 7.40 -3.21
C ARG A 214 5.66 6.10 -2.38
N ALA A 215 4.98 6.12 -1.23
CA ALA A 215 4.70 4.92 -0.45
C ALA A 215 3.66 4.01 -1.13
N ARG A 216 2.74 4.58 -1.94
CA ARG A 216 1.70 3.84 -2.66
C ARG A 216 2.14 3.42 -4.06
N PHE A 217 2.86 4.30 -4.76
CA PHE A 217 3.30 4.09 -6.14
C PHE A 217 4.77 4.43 -6.29
N SER A 218 5.58 3.43 -6.67
CA SER A 218 7.01 3.60 -6.89
C SER A 218 7.60 2.51 -7.78
N THR A 219 8.69 2.85 -8.44
CA THR A 219 9.43 1.99 -9.36
C THR A 219 10.89 2.01 -8.96
N TRP A 220 11.44 0.85 -8.56
CA TRP A 220 12.75 0.74 -7.92
C TRP A 220 13.79 0.12 -8.83
N TYR A 221 15.00 0.66 -8.76
CA TYR A 221 16.19 0.13 -9.42
C TYR A 221 17.27 -0.11 -8.38
N GLU A 222 17.65 -1.37 -8.17
CA GLU A 222 18.75 -1.72 -7.27
C GLU A 222 20.08 -1.69 -8.01
N LEU A 223 21.08 -1.05 -7.42
CA LEU A 223 22.42 -0.88 -7.99
C LEU A 223 23.48 -0.98 -6.89
N PHE A 224 24.53 -1.76 -7.13
CA PHE A 224 25.72 -1.76 -6.30
C PHE A 224 26.66 -0.61 -6.75
N PRO A 225 26.86 0.44 -5.93
CA PRO A 225 27.72 1.57 -6.31
C PRO A 225 29.15 1.14 -6.67
N ARG A 226 29.65 0.08 -6.01
CA ARG A 226 30.98 -0.47 -6.26
C ARG A 226 31.19 -1.06 -7.66
N SER A 227 30.12 -1.41 -8.34
CA SER A 227 30.16 -1.94 -9.74
C SER A 227 29.67 -0.93 -10.77
N ALA A 228 29.42 0.32 -10.39
CA ALA A 228 28.97 1.38 -11.29
C ALA A 228 30.08 1.97 -12.18
N GLY A 229 31.35 1.62 -11.89
CA GLY A 229 32.49 2.15 -12.60
C GLY A 229 32.62 1.67 -14.05
N PRO A 230 33.20 2.49 -14.95
CA PRO A 230 33.31 2.17 -16.38
C PRO A 230 34.44 1.15 -16.70
N THR A 231 35.32 0.88 -15.72
CA THR A 231 36.51 0.06 -15.94
C THR A 231 36.39 -1.28 -15.25
N PRO A 232 36.52 -2.43 -15.96
CA PRO A 232 36.47 -3.74 -15.36
C PRO A 232 37.50 -3.93 -14.24
N GLY A 233 37.06 -4.51 -13.10
CA GLY A 233 37.93 -4.80 -11.95
C GLY A 233 38.31 -3.59 -11.10
N VAL A 234 37.86 -2.39 -11.45
CA VAL A 234 38.05 -1.17 -10.67
C VAL A 234 36.81 -0.88 -9.84
N HIS A 235 37.02 -0.62 -8.53
CA HIS A 235 35.93 -0.29 -7.61
C HIS A 235 35.24 1.01 -8.04
N GLY A 236 33.92 0.96 -8.26
CA GLY A 236 33.10 2.14 -8.57
C GLY A 236 32.94 3.09 -7.37
N THR A 237 32.58 4.31 -7.67
CA THR A 237 32.42 5.42 -6.72
C THR A 237 31.02 6.04 -6.82
N PHE A 238 30.66 6.93 -5.90
CA PHE A 238 29.43 7.73 -6.02
C PHE A 238 29.41 8.62 -7.26
N ARG A 239 30.57 9.05 -7.77
CA ARG A 239 30.65 9.79 -9.05
C ARG A 239 30.27 8.92 -10.25
N ASP A 240 30.65 7.64 -10.21
CA ASP A 240 30.27 6.71 -11.28
C ASP A 240 28.75 6.47 -11.25
N VAL A 241 28.14 6.41 -10.07
CA VAL A 241 26.69 6.36 -9.93
C VAL A 241 26.03 7.63 -10.47
N GLU A 242 26.58 8.83 -10.17
CA GLU A 242 26.07 10.10 -10.73
C GLU A 242 25.99 10.06 -12.25
N ALA A 243 26.98 9.48 -12.91
CA ALA A 243 27.00 9.34 -14.37
C ALA A 243 25.88 8.43 -14.91
N ARG A 244 25.32 7.53 -14.07
CA ARG A 244 24.22 6.62 -14.43
C ARG A 244 22.83 7.22 -14.21
N LEU A 245 22.70 8.26 -13.39
CA LEU A 245 21.39 8.84 -13.02
C LEU A 245 20.52 9.22 -14.22
N PRO A 246 21.05 9.90 -15.29
CA PRO A 246 20.23 10.27 -16.44
C PRO A 246 19.60 9.06 -17.14
N ALA A 247 20.36 7.98 -17.32
CA ALA A 247 19.89 6.77 -17.99
C ALA A 247 18.83 6.04 -17.15
N ILE A 248 19.04 5.91 -15.83
CA ILE A 248 18.09 5.27 -14.90
C ILE A 248 16.79 6.09 -14.84
N ALA A 249 16.87 7.41 -14.74
CA ALA A 249 15.72 8.30 -14.77
C ALA A 249 14.95 8.21 -16.11
N ALA A 250 15.66 8.16 -17.24
CA ALA A 250 15.05 8.02 -18.57
C ALA A 250 14.29 6.69 -18.72
N MET A 251 14.75 5.62 -18.07
CA MET A 251 14.01 4.36 -17.99
C MET A 251 12.73 4.44 -17.14
N GLY A 252 12.47 5.56 -16.46
CA GLY A 252 11.24 5.76 -15.70
C GLY A 252 11.25 5.23 -14.27
N PHE A 253 12.42 5.01 -13.69
CA PHE A 253 12.53 4.68 -12.27
C PHE A 253 12.33 5.91 -11.36
N ASP A 254 11.92 5.66 -10.15
CA ASP A 254 11.64 6.68 -9.13
C ASP A 254 12.59 6.59 -7.95
N VAL A 255 13.05 5.38 -7.63
CA VAL A 255 13.89 5.07 -6.47
C VAL A 255 15.12 4.31 -6.92
N LEU A 256 16.29 4.83 -6.55
CA LEU A 256 17.57 4.16 -6.74
C LEU A 256 18.01 3.58 -5.39
N TYR A 257 17.96 2.27 -5.29
CA TYR A 257 18.27 1.54 -4.06
C TYR A 257 19.71 1.03 -4.07
N PHE A 258 20.43 1.29 -2.98
CA PHE A 258 21.78 0.79 -2.74
C PHE A 258 21.81 -0.25 -1.62
N PRO A 259 22.44 -1.41 -1.85
CA PRO A 259 22.95 -2.25 -0.76
C PRO A 259 23.81 -1.43 0.21
N PRO A 260 24.15 -1.96 1.41
CA PRO A 260 24.90 -1.22 2.40
C PRO A 260 26.17 -0.55 1.83
N ILE A 261 26.36 0.73 2.12
CA ILE A 261 27.48 1.55 1.64
C ILE A 261 28.59 1.72 2.70
N HIS A 262 28.51 0.95 3.76
CA HIS A 262 29.37 1.04 4.97
C HIS A 262 30.69 0.30 4.79
N PRO A 263 31.71 0.57 5.63
CA PRO A 263 32.92 -0.25 5.70
C PRO A 263 32.59 -1.72 5.87
N ILE A 264 33.29 -2.58 5.16
CA ILE A 264 33.07 -4.03 5.14
C ILE A 264 34.12 -4.70 6.01
N GLY A 265 33.71 -5.62 6.90
CA GLY A 265 34.59 -6.38 7.78
C GLY A 265 35.69 -7.13 7.03
N ARG A 266 36.85 -7.31 7.70
CA ARG A 266 37.99 -8.06 7.18
C ARG A 266 38.10 -9.45 7.79
N LEU A 267 37.65 -9.58 9.05
CA LEU A 267 37.64 -10.90 9.72
C LEU A 267 36.49 -11.75 9.16
N GLN A 268 36.81 -12.99 8.82
CA GLN A 268 35.86 -13.95 8.21
C GLN A 268 35.24 -13.46 6.88
N ARG A 269 35.89 -12.52 6.21
CA ARG A 269 35.43 -11.96 4.94
C ARG A 269 35.21 -13.07 3.91
N LYS A 270 34.10 -12.99 3.20
CA LYS A 270 33.78 -13.92 2.11
C LYS A 270 34.51 -13.54 0.82
N GLY A 271 35.04 -14.55 0.13
CA GLY A 271 35.59 -14.43 -1.22
C GLY A 271 34.54 -14.61 -2.33
N PRO A 272 34.96 -14.58 -3.60
CA PRO A 272 34.10 -14.77 -4.76
C PRO A 272 33.18 -15.99 -4.62
N ASN A 273 31.95 -15.86 -5.13
CA ASN A 273 30.93 -16.91 -5.06
C ASN A 273 30.68 -17.44 -3.62
N ASN A 274 30.76 -16.58 -2.60
CA ASN A 274 30.57 -16.93 -1.19
C ASN A 274 31.64 -17.92 -0.65
N ALA A 275 32.86 -17.89 -1.19
CA ALA A 275 33.95 -18.68 -0.66
C ALA A 275 34.25 -18.35 0.80
N LEU A 276 34.64 -19.35 1.60
CA LEU A 276 34.91 -19.18 3.03
C LEU A 276 36.20 -18.39 3.31
N ALA A 277 37.11 -18.35 2.35
CA ALA A 277 38.34 -17.59 2.44
C ALA A 277 38.36 -16.52 1.36
N SER A 278 38.84 -15.33 1.72
CA SER A 278 39.05 -14.21 0.81
C SER A 278 40.53 -13.97 0.53
N GLY A 279 40.84 -13.53 -0.68
CA GLY A 279 42.13 -12.96 -1.05
C GLY A 279 42.28 -11.52 -0.51
N ALA A 280 43.45 -10.94 -0.68
CA ALA A 280 43.75 -9.58 -0.20
C ALA A 280 42.90 -8.50 -0.90
N ASP A 281 42.56 -8.72 -2.17
CA ASP A 281 41.83 -7.79 -3.03
C ASP A 281 40.31 -8.03 -3.05
N ASP A 282 39.83 -9.08 -2.35
CA ASP A 282 38.40 -9.41 -2.34
C ASP A 282 37.60 -8.37 -1.56
N VAL A 283 36.55 -7.89 -2.17
CA VAL A 283 35.72 -6.79 -1.62
C VAL A 283 34.79 -7.25 -0.45
N GLY A 284 34.45 -8.51 -0.39
CA GLY A 284 33.55 -9.09 0.61
C GLY A 284 32.07 -8.68 0.41
N SER A 285 31.22 -9.09 1.35
CA SER A 285 29.79 -8.78 1.34
C SER A 285 29.49 -7.42 1.95
N PRO A 286 28.70 -6.53 1.28
CA PRO A 286 28.31 -5.24 1.86
C PRO A 286 27.49 -5.39 3.17
N TRP A 287 26.82 -6.52 3.35
CA TRP A 287 26.03 -6.82 4.56
C TRP A 287 26.87 -7.23 5.77
N ALA A 288 28.17 -7.51 5.57
CA ALA A 288 29.14 -7.68 6.67
C ALA A 288 29.67 -6.32 7.11
N ILE A 289 28.82 -5.54 7.80
CA ILE A 289 29.02 -4.13 8.10
C ILE A 289 30.02 -3.95 9.24
N GLY A 290 30.99 -3.08 9.03
CA GLY A 290 31.90 -2.55 10.04
C GLY A 290 33.32 -3.08 9.96
N ALA A 291 34.26 -2.16 10.07
CA ALA A 291 35.71 -2.37 10.11
C ALA A 291 36.35 -1.27 10.96
N ALA A 292 37.68 -1.20 10.95
CA ALA A 292 38.41 -0.15 11.69
C ALA A 292 38.04 1.29 11.26
N GLU A 293 37.59 1.44 10.03
CA GLU A 293 37.16 2.72 9.44
C GLU A 293 35.78 3.18 9.94
N GLY A 294 35.01 2.32 10.59
CA GLY A 294 33.72 2.64 11.18
C GLY A 294 32.65 1.56 10.95
N GLY A 295 31.42 1.88 11.37
CA GLY A 295 30.25 1.00 11.29
C GLY A 295 29.11 1.60 10.46
N HIS A 296 27.88 1.44 10.93
CA HIS A 296 26.64 1.80 10.24
C HIS A 296 26.46 3.31 9.92
N LYS A 297 27.23 4.19 10.52
CA LYS A 297 27.22 5.65 10.26
C LYS A 297 28.40 6.10 9.41
N ALA A 298 29.24 5.17 8.92
CA ALA A 298 30.40 5.47 8.09
C ALA A 298 30.18 5.01 6.66
N ILE A 299 30.84 5.67 5.73
CA ILE A 299 30.86 5.30 4.30
C ILE A 299 32.14 4.51 4.03
N LEU A 300 32.03 3.45 3.21
CA LEU A 300 33.19 2.74 2.69
C LEU A 300 34.09 3.73 1.92
N PRO A 301 35.35 3.96 2.33
CA PRO A 301 36.21 4.98 1.71
C PRO A 301 36.37 4.84 0.19
N ALA A 302 36.32 3.61 -0.32
CA ALA A 302 36.43 3.36 -1.76
C ALA A 302 35.23 3.91 -2.58
N LEU A 303 34.08 4.17 -1.94
CA LEU A 303 32.92 4.78 -2.60
C LEU A 303 33.03 6.31 -2.68
N GLY A 304 33.71 6.94 -1.74
CA GLY A 304 33.83 8.38 -1.60
C GLY A 304 33.59 8.88 -0.17
N THR A 305 33.25 10.15 -0.05
CA THR A 305 33.03 10.84 1.24
C THR A 305 31.53 11.06 1.51
N ALA A 306 31.19 11.52 2.73
CA ALA A 306 29.83 11.96 3.04
C ALA A 306 29.37 13.16 2.17
N GLU A 307 30.31 14.03 1.78
CA GLU A 307 30.01 15.14 0.88
C GLU A 307 29.68 14.62 -0.53
N ASP A 308 30.42 13.62 -1.03
CA ASP A 308 30.10 12.96 -2.31
C ASP A 308 28.73 12.29 -2.26
N PHE A 309 28.37 11.65 -1.14
CA PHE A 309 27.05 11.03 -0.98
C PHE A 309 25.92 12.07 -0.96
N ARG A 310 26.07 13.17 -0.21
CA ARG A 310 25.09 14.26 -0.21
C ARG A 310 24.91 14.88 -1.58
N ARG A 311 26.01 15.05 -2.32
CA ARG A 311 25.98 15.53 -3.72
C ARG A 311 25.23 14.56 -4.62
N LEU A 312 25.48 13.24 -4.49
CA LEU A 312 24.75 12.21 -5.23
C LEU A 312 23.23 12.27 -4.93
N CYS A 313 22.81 12.38 -3.66
CA CYS A 313 21.41 12.55 -3.32
C CYS A 313 20.78 13.79 -3.94
N ALA A 314 21.51 14.92 -3.92
CA ALA A 314 21.04 16.15 -4.57
C ALA A 314 20.95 16.01 -6.09
N GLN A 315 21.92 15.38 -6.74
CA GLN A 315 21.88 15.12 -8.19
C GLN A 315 20.74 14.15 -8.54
N ALA A 316 20.53 13.07 -7.78
CA ALA A 316 19.43 12.16 -8.00
C ALA A 316 18.07 12.90 -7.97
N ALA A 317 17.88 13.80 -7.00
CA ALA A 317 16.68 14.62 -6.91
C ALA A 317 16.43 15.50 -8.14
N THR A 318 17.48 16.03 -8.78
CA THR A 318 17.34 16.82 -10.03
C THR A 318 16.82 15.99 -11.22
N HIS A 319 16.99 14.67 -11.15
CA HIS A 319 16.46 13.71 -12.13
C HIS A 319 15.13 13.08 -11.70
N GLY A 320 14.53 13.52 -10.56
CA GLY A 320 13.30 12.95 -10.02
C GLY A 320 13.49 11.59 -9.34
N LEU A 321 14.73 11.20 -9.05
CA LEU A 321 15.10 9.99 -8.35
C LEU A 321 15.28 10.28 -6.85
N GLU A 322 14.90 9.31 -6.01
CA GLU A 322 15.22 9.32 -4.58
C GLU A 322 16.16 8.15 -4.25
N ILE A 323 17.16 8.41 -3.40
CA ILE A 323 18.06 7.36 -2.95
C ILE A 323 17.40 6.60 -1.80
N ALA A 324 17.38 5.27 -1.92
CA ALA A 324 17.04 4.36 -0.85
C ALA A 324 18.31 3.68 -0.33
N LEU A 325 18.48 3.62 1.00
CA LEU A 325 19.58 2.89 1.62
C LEU A 325 19.08 1.61 2.28
N ASP A 326 19.96 0.61 2.30
CA ASP A 326 19.78 -0.61 3.07
C ASP A 326 20.05 -0.37 4.56
N ILE A 327 19.13 -0.82 5.40
CA ILE A 327 19.31 -0.91 6.84
C ILE A 327 19.45 -2.39 7.21
N ALA A 328 20.71 -2.81 7.41
CA ALA A 328 21.06 -4.15 7.85
C ALA A 328 21.61 -4.11 9.27
N PHE A 329 20.76 -4.32 10.27
CA PHE A 329 21.15 -4.30 11.69
C PHE A 329 21.85 -5.59 12.11
N GLN A 330 23.11 -5.67 11.72
CA GLN A 330 24.04 -6.75 11.99
C GLN A 330 25.48 -6.24 11.82
N CYS A 331 26.45 -6.93 12.39
CA CYS A 331 27.84 -6.48 12.43
C CYS A 331 28.79 -7.51 11.81
N ALA A 332 29.87 -7.04 11.18
CA ALA A 332 31.04 -7.89 10.96
C ALA A 332 31.76 -8.17 12.30
N PRO A 333 32.58 -9.24 12.38
CA PRO A 333 33.31 -9.56 13.60
C PRO A 333 34.25 -8.46 14.12
N ASP A 334 34.75 -7.62 13.23
CA ASP A 334 35.65 -6.49 13.54
C ASP A 334 34.94 -5.13 13.61
N HIS A 335 33.61 -5.12 13.66
CA HIS A 335 32.81 -3.91 13.88
C HIS A 335 33.15 -3.29 15.26
N PRO A 336 33.26 -1.95 15.36
CA PRO A 336 33.54 -1.26 16.63
C PRO A 336 32.60 -1.66 17.78
N TYR A 337 31.33 -1.93 17.54
CA TYR A 337 30.36 -2.33 18.59
C TYR A 337 30.71 -3.66 19.25
N VAL A 338 31.36 -4.60 18.56
CA VAL A 338 31.72 -5.90 19.16
C VAL A 338 32.65 -5.73 20.36
N LYS A 339 33.53 -4.69 20.35
CA LYS A 339 34.42 -4.34 21.45
C LYS A 339 33.77 -3.37 22.45
N ALA A 340 33.01 -2.40 21.95
CA ALA A 340 32.43 -1.35 22.79
C ALA A 340 31.22 -1.84 23.58
N HIS A 341 30.43 -2.74 23.01
CA HIS A 341 29.17 -3.24 23.56
C HIS A 341 29.08 -4.75 23.42
N PRO A 342 29.94 -5.53 24.09
CA PRO A 342 29.95 -7.00 23.93
C PRO A 342 28.63 -7.66 24.36
N ASP A 343 27.87 -7.04 25.26
CA ASP A 343 26.55 -7.46 25.71
C ASP A 343 25.43 -7.34 24.64
N TRP A 344 25.65 -6.59 23.57
CA TRP A 344 24.75 -6.53 22.43
C TRP A 344 24.83 -7.78 21.52
N PHE A 345 25.70 -8.75 21.84
CA PHE A 345 25.92 -9.97 21.07
C PHE A 345 25.73 -11.21 21.93
N ARG A 346 25.38 -12.33 21.31
CA ARG A 346 25.32 -13.62 22.00
C ARG A 346 26.66 -14.33 21.94
N TRP A 347 27.23 -14.57 23.10
CA TRP A 347 28.47 -15.31 23.23
C TRP A 347 28.22 -16.79 23.44
N ARG A 348 29.01 -17.63 22.76
CA ARG A 348 28.99 -19.07 22.94
C ARG A 348 29.91 -19.50 24.10
N PRO A 349 29.73 -20.73 24.64
CA PRO A 349 30.59 -21.22 25.73
C PRO A 349 32.08 -21.31 25.37
N ASP A 350 32.44 -21.40 24.09
CA ASP A 350 33.81 -21.41 23.59
C ASP A 350 34.43 -19.99 23.47
N GLY A 351 33.72 -18.96 23.87
CA GLY A 351 34.17 -17.57 23.80
C GLY A 351 34.01 -16.93 22.41
N SER A 352 33.42 -17.61 21.45
CA SER A 352 33.08 -17.02 20.15
C SER A 352 31.70 -16.34 20.17
N VAL A 353 31.49 -15.37 19.30
CA VAL A 353 30.18 -14.75 19.09
C VAL A 353 29.34 -15.63 18.16
N GLN A 354 28.04 -15.75 18.44
CA GLN A 354 27.10 -16.40 17.56
C GLN A 354 26.99 -15.63 16.25
N TYR A 355 27.32 -16.28 15.13
CA TYR A 355 27.13 -15.71 13.80
C TYR A 355 25.73 -16.03 13.24
N ALA A 356 25.32 -15.35 12.17
CA ALA A 356 24.04 -15.57 11.51
C ALA A 356 24.00 -16.93 10.82
N GLU A 357 22.89 -17.66 10.99
CA GLU A 357 22.66 -18.98 10.38
C GLU A 357 21.22 -19.07 9.83
N ASN A 358 21.09 -19.73 8.70
CA ASN A 358 19.84 -20.29 8.19
C ASN A 358 20.18 -21.69 7.65
N PRO A 359 20.18 -22.70 8.51
CA PRO A 359 20.71 -24.02 8.16
C PRO A 359 20.12 -24.56 6.84
N PRO A 360 20.98 -25.09 5.95
CA PRO A 360 22.42 -25.36 6.14
C PRO A 360 23.35 -24.15 5.88
N LYS A 361 22.81 -22.97 5.50
CA LYS A 361 23.60 -21.76 5.22
C LYS A 361 24.18 -21.17 6.51
N LYS A 362 25.46 -20.75 6.47
CA LYS A 362 26.18 -20.10 7.56
C LYS A 362 26.84 -18.84 7.06
N TYR A 363 26.70 -17.76 7.83
CA TYR A 363 27.24 -16.44 7.52
C TYR A 363 28.22 -16.01 8.62
N GLN A 364 29.44 -16.57 8.57
CA GLN A 364 30.47 -16.37 9.62
C GLN A 364 30.98 -14.93 9.69
N ASP A 365 30.79 -14.18 8.62
CA ASP A 365 31.11 -12.76 8.48
C ASP A 365 30.03 -11.82 9.07
N ILE A 366 28.95 -12.37 9.65
CA ILE A 366 27.80 -11.60 10.15
C ILE A 366 27.45 -12.01 11.58
N TYR A 367 27.52 -11.06 12.51
CA TYR A 367 27.08 -11.17 13.89
C TYR A 367 25.74 -10.45 14.10
N PRO A 368 24.64 -11.17 14.37
CA PRO A 368 23.36 -10.57 14.71
C PRO A 368 23.40 -9.87 16.06
N PHE A 369 22.66 -8.77 16.21
CA PHE A 369 22.40 -8.15 17.51
C PHE A 369 21.50 -9.03 18.38
N ASN A 370 21.77 -9.01 19.68
CA ASN A 370 20.95 -9.66 20.71
C ASN A 370 19.88 -8.69 21.24
N PHE A 371 18.67 -8.77 20.72
CA PHE A 371 17.55 -7.95 21.18
C PHE A 371 17.02 -8.34 22.58
N GLU A 372 17.56 -9.38 23.19
CA GLU A 372 17.31 -9.78 24.60
C GLU A 372 18.45 -9.36 25.53
N SER A 373 19.35 -8.46 25.09
CA SER A 373 20.40 -7.87 25.92
C SER A 373 19.82 -7.12 27.11
N GLU A 374 20.53 -7.13 28.23
CA GLU A 374 20.20 -6.31 29.40
C GLU A 374 20.16 -4.81 29.03
N ASP A 375 21.09 -4.37 28.16
CA ASP A 375 21.12 -3.00 27.59
C ASP A 375 20.31 -2.87 26.28
N TRP A 376 19.15 -3.50 26.20
CA TRP A 376 18.31 -3.37 25.02
C TRP A 376 17.89 -1.92 24.72
N ARG A 377 17.79 -1.06 25.75
CA ARG A 377 17.46 0.37 25.55
C ARG A 377 18.58 1.14 24.88
N GLY A 378 19.84 0.90 25.29
CA GLY A 378 21.02 1.47 24.65
C GLY A 378 21.15 1.00 23.20
N LEU A 379 20.95 -0.30 22.95
CA LEU A 379 20.94 -0.86 21.61
C LEU A 379 19.85 -0.21 20.73
N TRP A 380 18.62 -0.10 21.22
CA TRP A 380 17.52 0.50 20.44
C TRP A 380 17.77 1.96 20.11
N ALA A 381 18.26 2.73 21.09
CA ALA A 381 18.62 4.15 20.90
C ALA A 381 19.72 4.30 19.84
N GLU A 382 20.75 3.45 19.87
CA GLU A 382 21.82 3.49 18.87
C GLU A 382 21.32 3.11 17.48
N LEU A 383 20.49 2.06 17.35
CA LEU A 383 19.92 1.67 16.07
C LEU A 383 18.97 2.74 15.48
N ARG A 384 18.21 3.44 16.34
CA ARG A 384 17.43 4.62 15.94
C ARG A 384 18.36 5.71 15.40
N SER A 385 19.43 6.01 16.11
CA SER A 385 20.39 7.07 15.72
C SER A 385 21.11 6.79 14.40
N VAL A 386 21.23 5.51 13.99
CA VAL A 386 21.71 5.13 12.65
C VAL A 386 20.74 5.63 11.58
N ILE A 387 19.44 5.41 11.75
CA ILE A 387 18.42 5.87 10.81
C ILE A 387 18.41 7.41 10.75
N GLU A 388 18.42 8.06 11.91
CA GLU A 388 18.46 9.54 12.02
C GLU A 388 19.69 10.14 11.35
N HIS A 389 20.86 9.49 11.51
CA HIS A 389 22.08 9.91 10.82
C HIS A 389 21.87 9.98 9.30
N TRP A 390 21.33 8.93 8.69
CA TRP A 390 21.11 8.89 7.24
C TRP A 390 19.98 9.81 6.78
N ILE A 391 18.98 10.05 7.63
CA ILE A 391 17.98 11.11 7.38
C ILE A 391 18.68 12.47 7.34
N GLY A 392 19.63 12.72 8.24
CA GLY A 392 20.48 13.93 8.24
C GLY A 392 21.33 14.07 6.97
N GLU A 393 21.77 12.97 6.38
CA GLU A 393 22.52 12.92 5.12
C GLU A 393 21.62 13.03 3.87
N GLY A 394 20.28 13.13 4.03
CA GLY A 394 19.35 13.38 2.93
C GLY A 394 18.49 12.16 2.51
N VAL A 395 18.65 11.01 3.14
CA VAL A 395 17.88 9.80 2.82
C VAL A 395 16.46 9.89 3.39
N ARG A 396 15.47 9.46 2.62
CA ARG A 396 14.06 9.41 3.04
C ARG A 396 13.40 8.05 2.79
N ILE A 397 14.14 7.11 2.26
CA ILE A 397 13.66 5.75 1.96
C ILE A 397 14.67 4.74 2.48
N PHE A 398 14.20 3.77 3.24
CA PHE A 398 15.03 2.69 3.79
C PHE A 398 14.44 1.33 3.40
N ARG A 399 15.26 0.50 2.75
CA ARG A 399 15.00 -0.93 2.63
C ARG A 399 15.61 -1.62 3.83
N VAL A 400 14.84 -2.40 4.53
CA VAL A 400 15.27 -3.04 5.77
C VAL A 400 15.53 -4.52 5.53
N ASP A 401 16.77 -4.92 5.75
CA ASP A 401 17.26 -6.28 5.60
C ASP A 401 16.75 -7.20 6.71
N ASN A 402 16.08 -8.28 6.35
CA ASN A 402 15.62 -9.31 7.27
C ASN A 402 14.99 -8.78 8.59
N PRO A 403 13.98 -7.88 8.55
CA PRO A 403 13.38 -7.33 9.77
C PRO A 403 12.71 -8.39 10.65
N HIS A 404 12.33 -9.53 10.07
CA HIS A 404 11.69 -10.64 10.78
C HIS A 404 12.64 -11.36 11.76
N THR A 405 13.94 -11.11 11.69
CA THR A 405 14.96 -11.64 12.61
C THR A 405 15.24 -10.72 13.80
N LYS A 406 14.57 -9.60 13.90
CA LYS A 406 14.67 -8.60 14.97
C LYS A 406 13.35 -8.50 15.72
N ALA A 407 13.36 -7.91 16.93
CA ALA A 407 12.17 -7.81 17.78
C ALA A 407 11.07 -6.97 17.10
N PHE A 408 9.84 -7.48 17.05
CA PHE A 408 8.70 -6.73 16.51
C PHE A 408 8.44 -5.42 17.27
N ALA A 409 8.59 -5.44 18.59
CA ALA A 409 8.42 -4.26 19.41
C ALA A 409 9.43 -3.16 19.07
N PHE A 410 10.66 -3.52 18.68
CA PHE A 410 11.65 -2.57 18.21
C PHE A 410 11.17 -1.86 16.94
N TRP A 411 10.67 -2.60 15.94
CA TRP A 411 10.19 -2.00 14.70
C TRP A 411 8.98 -1.10 14.92
N GLU A 412 8.01 -1.53 15.73
CA GLU A 412 6.85 -0.72 16.07
C GLU A 412 7.27 0.61 16.71
N TRP A 413 8.21 0.54 17.67
CA TRP A 413 8.73 1.71 18.36
C TRP A 413 9.56 2.62 17.42
N VAL A 414 10.58 2.09 16.75
CA VAL A 414 11.51 2.91 15.97
C VAL A 414 10.84 3.58 14.77
N ILE A 415 9.96 2.86 14.06
CA ILE A 415 9.20 3.45 12.94
C ILE A 415 8.27 4.54 13.45
N GLY A 416 7.60 4.33 14.59
CA GLY A 416 6.75 5.32 15.23
C GLY A 416 7.51 6.58 15.64
N GLU A 417 8.70 6.42 16.27
CA GLU A 417 9.56 7.53 16.66
C GLU A 417 10.07 8.33 15.45
N ILE A 418 10.58 7.65 14.44
CA ILE A 418 11.06 8.30 13.21
C ILE A 418 9.93 9.07 12.51
N ARG A 419 8.75 8.47 12.34
CA ARG A 419 7.63 9.13 11.64
C ARG A 419 7.04 10.30 12.41
N ARG A 420 7.15 10.34 13.71
CA ARG A 420 6.71 11.49 14.50
C ARG A 420 7.48 12.75 14.13
N GLU A 421 8.77 12.62 13.80
CA GLU A 421 9.67 13.72 13.43
C GLU A 421 9.83 13.86 11.91
N HIS A 422 9.77 12.75 11.20
CA HIS A 422 9.97 12.62 9.76
C HIS A 422 8.85 11.81 9.10
N PRO A 423 7.62 12.34 9.03
CA PRO A 423 6.47 11.59 8.49
C PRO A 423 6.59 11.24 6.99
N GLU A 424 7.55 11.86 6.30
CA GLU A 424 7.87 11.59 4.90
C GLU A 424 8.71 10.33 4.68
N VAL A 425 9.25 9.71 5.73
CA VAL A 425 10.15 8.56 5.62
C VAL A 425 9.38 7.29 5.27
N ILE A 426 9.89 6.55 4.29
CA ILE A 426 9.36 5.27 3.81
C ILE A 426 10.26 4.12 4.27
N PHE A 427 9.65 3.06 4.80
CA PHE A 427 10.32 1.81 5.14
C PHE A 427 9.79 0.67 4.28
N LEU A 428 10.68 -0.04 3.59
CA LEU A 428 10.40 -1.26 2.83
C LEU A 428 10.96 -2.47 3.59
N ALA A 429 10.08 -3.42 3.97
CA ALA A 429 10.49 -4.65 4.64
C ALA A 429 10.90 -5.72 3.63
N GLU A 430 12.14 -6.21 3.71
CA GLU A 430 12.58 -7.41 3.02
C GLU A 430 12.49 -8.59 3.98
N ALA A 431 11.46 -9.42 3.80
CA ALA A 431 11.19 -10.53 4.71
C ALA A 431 10.54 -11.71 3.98
N PHE A 432 11.36 -12.59 3.43
CA PHE A 432 10.88 -13.85 2.83
C PHE A 432 10.67 -14.89 3.93
N THR A 433 9.54 -14.80 4.61
CA THR A 433 9.19 -15.60 5.77
C THR A 433 7.71 -15.99 5.76
N ARG A 434 7.22 -16.63 6.80
CA ARG A 434 5.82 -17.08 6.91
C ARG A 434 4.85 -15.92 6.72
N PRO A 435 3.70 -16.10 6.02
CA PRO A 435 2.76 -15.01 5.72
C PRO A 435 2.35 -14.18 6.94
N LYS A 436 2.03 -14.82 8.07
CA LYS A 436 1.65 -14.10 9.31
C LYS A 436 2.73 -13.15 9.81
N VAL A 437 4.01 -13.50 9.64
CA VAL A 437 5.14 -12.66 10.03
C VAL A 437 5.29 -11.48 9.07
N MET A 438 5.17 -11.68 7.75
CA MET A 438 5.19 -10.61 6.76
C MET A 438 4.07 -9.60 7.00
N HIS A 439 2.84 -10.10 7.19
CA HIS A 439 1.68 -9.24 7.49
C HIS A 439 1.84 -8.52 8.84
N ARG A 440 2.49 -9.15 9.84
CA ARG A 440 2.78 -8.48 11.11
C ARG A 440 3.71 -7.28 10.91
N LEU A 441 4.78 -7.44 10.16
CA LEU A 441 5.71 -6.34 9.85
C LEU A 441 4.99 -5.18 9.16
N ALA A 442 4.15 -5.46 8.17
CA ALA A 442 3.34 -4.42 7.52
C ALA A 442 2.48 -3.66 8.53
N LYS A 443 1.84 -4.36 9.49
CA LYS A 443 1.03 -3.74 10.54
C LYS A 443 1.85 -2.87 11.52
N LEU A 444 3.13 -3.22 11.76
CA LEU A 444 4.01 -2.47 12.65
C LEU A 444 4.46 -1.10 12.11
N GLY A 445 4.12 -0.78 10.87
CA GLY A 445 4.42 0.51 10.28
C GLY A 445 5.25 0.50 9.00
N PHE A 446 5.77 -0.64 8.55
CA PHE A 446 6.46 -0.68 7.25
C PHE A 446 5.53 -0.19 6.13
N SER A 447 6.00 0.77 5.33
CA SER A 447 5.22 1.38 4.24
C SER A 447 4.91 0.39 3.12
N GLN A 448 5.91 -0.44 2.80
CA GLN A 448 5.89 -1.43 1.73
C GLN A 448 6.52 -2.73 2.21
N SER A 449 6.22 -3.83 1.53
CA SER A 449 6.76 -5.15 1.85
C SER A 449 7.10 -5.91 0.57
N TYR A 450 8.26 -6.59 0.57
CA TYR A 450 8.57 -7.61 -0.43
C TYR A 450 7.49 -8.68 -0.45
N THR A 451 7.43 -9.48 -1.52
CA THR A 451 6.35 -10.42 -1.78
C THR A 451 6.91 -11.78 -2.21
N TYR A 452 6.05 -12.80 -2.27
CA TYR A 452 6.40 -14.11 -2.83
C TYR A 452 6.31 -14.17 -4.36
N PHE A 453 6.20 -13.05 -5.06
CA PHE A 453 6.01 -13.02 -6.51
C PHE A 453 7.01 -13.90 -7.26
N THR A 454 8.27 -13.90 -6.87
CA THR A 454 9.34 -14.68 -7.49
C THR A 454 8.97 -16.17 -7.62
N TRP A 455 8.29 -16.72 -6.61
CA TRP A 455 7.85 -18.11 -6.54
C TRP A 455 6.36 -18.31 -6.89
N ARG A 456 5.72 -17.36 -7.54
CA ARG A 456 4.35 -17.43 -8.08
C ARG A 456 4.43 -17.41 -9.59
N ASN A 457 4.29 -18.58 -10.23
CA ASN A 457 4.64 -18.75 -11.62
C ASN A 457 3.48 -19.28 -12.48
N THR A 458 2.53 -19.99 -11.85
CA THR A 458 1.32 -20.46 -12.51
C THR A 458 0.20 -19.43 -12.43
N LYS A 459 -0.76 -19.53 -13.36
CA LYS A 459 -1.98 -18.71 -13.36
C LYS A 459 -2.70 -18.76 -12.02
N GLN A 460 -2.89 -19.97 -11.47
CA GLN A 460 -3.59 -20.16 -10.20
C GLN A 460 -2.86 -19.45 -9.05
N GLU A 461 -1.56 -19.67 -8.90
CA GLU A 461 -0.76 -19.04 -7.83
C GLU A 461 -0.79 -17.51 -7.90
N LEU A 462 -0.70 -16.94 -9.11
CA LEU A 462 -0.75 -15.50 -9.31
C LEU A 462 -2.14 -14.94 -8.97
N VAL A 463 -3.22 -15.61 -9.41
CA VAL A 463 -4.60 -15.21 -9.12
C VAL A 463 -4.88 -15.24 -7.61
N GLU A 464 -4.56 -16.35 -6.94
CA GLU A 464 -4.78 -16.49 -5.50
C GLU A 464 -4.01 -15.44 -4.71
N TYR A 465 -2.72 -15.30 -4.98
CA TYR A 465 -1.84 -14.42 -4.23
C TYR A 465 -2.18 -12.93 -4.42
N PHE A 466 -2.36 -12.48 -5.64
CA PHE A 466 -2.70 -11.07 -5.87
C PHE A 466 -4.16 -10.73 -5.53
N THR A 467 -5.07 -11.70 -5.51
CA THR A 467 -6.41 -11.50 -4.93
C THR A 467 -6.30 -11.25 -3.42
N GLU A 468 -5.51 -12.04 -2.69
CA GLU A 468 -5.26 -11.81 -1.26
C GLU A 468 -4.68 -10.39 -1.01
N LEU A 469 -3.68 -9.97 -1.78
CA LEU A 469 -3.01 -8.69 -1.59
C LEU A 469 -3.86 -7.47 -1.99
N SER A 470 -4.78 -7.62 -2.94
CA SER A 470 -5.59 -6.52 -3.47
C SER A 470 -6.98 -6.36 -2.84
N THR A 471 -7.36 -7.29 -1.95
CA THR A 471 -8.66 -7.27 -1.26
C THR A 471 -8.53 -6.99 0.23
N ALA A 472 -9.60 -6.49 0.84
CA ALA A 472 -9.65 -6.28 2.29
C ALA A 472 -9.65 -7.62 3.05
N PRO A 473 -9.05 -7.70 4.24
CA PRO A 473 -8.38 -6.60 4.95
C PRO A 473 -6.93 -6.35 4.52
N GLY A 474 -6.33 -7.22 3.69
CA GLY A 474 -4.91 -7.16 3.29
C GLY A 474 -4.52 -5.80 2.71
N VAL A 475 -5.25 -5.34 1.72
CA VAL A 475 -5.00 -4.07 1.01
C VAL A 475 -5.12 -2.81 1.90
N ASP A 476 -5.69 -2.93 3.09
CA ASP A 476 -5.85 -1.81 4.03
C ASP A 476 -4.55 -1.46 4.76
N TYR A 477 -3.59 -2.39 4.84
CA TYR A 477 -2.33 -2.18 5.58
C TYR A 477 -1.09 -2.75 4.90
N PHE A 478 -1.22 -3.71 3.98
CA PHE A 478 -0.10 -4.33 3.26
C PHE A 478 0.00 -3.74 1.86
N ARG A 479 1.11 -3.04 1.57
CA ARG A 479 1.42 -2.57 0.21
C ARG A 479 2.52 -3.44 -0.38
N PRO A 480 2.22 -4.26 -1.38
CA PRO A 480 3.21 -5.09 -2.02
C PRO A 480 4.24 -4.24 -2.77
N ASN A 481 5.52 -4.63 -2.68
CA ASN A 481 6.59 -4.21 -3.56
C ASN A 481 7.14 -5.47 -4.22
N VAL A 482 6.94 -5.58 -5.54
CA VAL A 482 7.10 -6.82 -6.30
C VAL A 482 8.45 -6.83 -7.00
N TRP A 483 9.24 -7.89 -6.78
CA TRP A 483 10.57 -8.03 -7.36
C TRP A 483 10.67 -9.33 -8.16
N PRO A 484 10.93 -9.30 -9.49
CA PRO A 484 11.15 -10.50 -10.29
C PRO A 484 12.52 -11.13 -10.03
N ASN A 485 13.50 -10.34 -9.60
CA ASN A 485 14.82 -10.79 -9.17
C ASN A 485 15.37 -9.91 -8.04
N THR A 486 16.31 -10.44 -7.27
CA THR A 486 17.11 -9.70 -6.28
C THR A 486 18.55 -10.22 -6.36
N PRO A 487 19.54 -9.59 -5.74
CA PRO A 487 20.91 -10.13 -5.71
C PRO A 487 21.03 -11.54 -5.11
N ASP A 488 20.06 -11.96 -4.30
CA ASP A 488 20.00 -13.27 -3.66
C ASP A 488 19.10 -14.27 -4.39
N ILE A 489 18.30 -13.82 -5.36
CA ILE A 489 17.24 -14.64 -5.96
C ILE A 489 17.22 -14.50 -7.47
N LEU A 490 17.83 -15.49 -8.12
CA LEU A 490 17.68 -15.80 -9.53
C LEU A 490 16.81 -17.05 -9.67
N HIS A 491 15.48 -16.85 -9.74
CA HIS A 491 14.55 -17.98 -9.84
C HIS A 491 14.79 -18.81 -11.12
N GLU A 492 14.53 -20.11 -11.05
CA GLU A 492 14.78 -21.05 -12.16
C GLU A 492 14.19 -20.62 -13.50
N GLN A 493 13.04 -19.95 -13.50
CA GLN A 493 12.42 -19.42 -14.73
C GLN A 493 13.30 -18.41 -15.47
N LEU A 494 14.13 -17.66 -14.75
CA LEU A 494 15.03 -16.66 -15.35
C LEU A 494 16.36 -17.29 -15.80
N GLN A 495 16.68 -18.50 -15.32
CA GLN A 495 17.97 -19.14 -15.59
C GLN A 495 18.16 -19.60 -17.03
N GLY A 496 17.09 -19.65 -17.84
CA GLY A 496 17.18 -19.87 -19.29
C GLY A 496 17.69 -18.65 -20.07
N GLY A 497 17.56 -17.45 -19.53
CA GLY A 497 18.01 -16.20 -20.15
C GLY A 497 17.15 -15.71 -21.33
N GLU A 498 16.01 -16.37 -21.60
CA GLU A 498 15.12 -15.96 -22.69
C GLU A 498 14.47 -14.59 -22.41
N ALA A 499 14.58 -13.69 -23.39
CA ALA A 499 14.00 -12.35 -23.29
C ALA A 499 12.48 -12.37 -23.02
N SER A 500 11.77 -13.34 -23.59
CA SER A 500 10.32 -13.53 -23.42
C SER A 500 9.94 -13.69 -21.95
N VAL A 501 10.69 -14.50 -21.18
CA VAL A 501 10.45 -14.72 -19.75
C VAL A 501 10.66 -13.42 -18.97
N TYR A 502 11.79 -12.75 -19.17
CA TYR A 502 12.08 -11.46 -18.51
C TYR A 502 11.02 -10.41 -18.83
N MET A 503 10.61 -10.27 -20.09
CA MET A 503 9.58 -9.32 -20.50
C MET A 503 8.21 -9.66 -19.86
N ALA A 504 7.79 -10.93 -19.87
CA ALA A 504 6.54 -11.36 -19.26
C ALA A 504 6.53 -11.12 -17.74
N ARG A 505 7.61 -11.50 -17.05
CA ARG A 505 7.76 -11.29 -15.60
C ARG A 505 7.80 -9.80 -15.23
N LEU A 506 8.43 -8.96 -16.06
CA LEU A 506 8.41 -7.51 -15.87
C LEU A 506 6.99 -6.94 -15.99
N VAL A 507 6.24 -7.33 -17.03
CA VAL A 507 4.85 -6.87 -17.20
C VAL A 507 3.99 -7.29 -16.02
N LEU A 508 4.10 -8.54 -15.57
CA LEU A 508 3.38 -9.01 -14.38
C LEU A 508 3.73 -8.18 -13.13
N ALA A 509 5.02 -8.01 -12.83
CA ALA A 509 5.47 -7.23 -11.69
C ALA A 509 4.98 -5.78 -11.74
N ALA A 510 5.11 -5.17 -12.91
CA ALA A 510 4.83 -3.76 -13.15
C ALA A 510 3.32 -3.42 -13.20
N THR A 511 2.44 -4.39 -13.48
CA THR A 511 1.01 -4.11 -13.65
C THR A 511 0.10 -4.79 -12.63
N LEU A 512 0.52 -5.87 -11.96
CA LEU A 512 -0.21 -6.46 -10.84
C LEU A 512 -0.12 -5.61 -9.58
N SER A 513 1.03 -4.98 -9.32
CA SER A 513 1.26 -4.14 -8.15
C SER A 513 1.53 -2.68 -8.50
N ALA A 514 1.22 -1.80 -7.56
CA ALA A 514 1.54 -0.38 -7.66
C ALA A 514 3.03 -0.09 -7.37
N ASN A 515 3.72 -0.95 -6.61
CA ASN A 515 5.15 -0.84 -6.38
C ASN A 515 5.87 -2.08 -6.91
N TYR A 516 6.94 -1.86 -7.66
CA TYR A 516 7.82 -2.95 -8.07
C TYR A 516 9.27 -2.45 -8.18
N GLY A 517 10.20 -3.39 -8.18
CA GLY A 517 11.61 -3.11 -8.39
C GLY A 517 12.31 -4.21 -9.16
N ILE A 518 13.48 -3.90 -9.67
CA ILE A 518 14.39 -4.85 -10.29
C ILE A 518 15.80 -4.70 -9.69
N TYR A 519 16.52 -5.81 -9.59
CA TYR A 519 17.98 -5.76 -9.47
C TYR A 519 18.51 -5.38 -10.86
N GLY A 520 18.75 -4.06 -11.02
CA GLY A 520 18.79 -3.31 -12.25
C GLY A 520 19.69 -3.88 -13.34
N PRO A 521 21.03 -3.77 -13.25
CA PRO A 521 21.90 -4.20 -14.33
C PRO A 521 21.72 -5.69 -14.69
N ALA A 522 21.54 -6.54 -13.68
CA ALA A 522 21.33 -7.97 -13.88
C ALA A 522 20.03 -8.26 -14.66
N TYR A 523 18.95 -7.50 -14.39
CA TYR A 523 17.69 -7.66 -15.11
C TYR A 523 17.75 -7.08 -16.52
N GLU A 524 18.28 -5.87 -16.66
CA GLU A 524 18.46 -5.23 -17.97
C GLU A 524 19.20 -6.11 -18.97
N LEU A 525 20.30 -6.71 -18.51
CA LEU A 525 21.22 -7.50 -19.32
C LEU A 525 20.92 -9.00 -19.31
N ARG A 526 19.82 -9.37 -18.66
CA ARG A 526 19.36 -10.77 -18.55
C ARG A 526 20.44 -11.69 -18.00
N GLU A 527 21.12 -11.26 -16.91
CA GLU A 527 22.04 -12.16 -16.20
C GLU A 527 21.26 -13.36 -15.67
N HIS A 528 21.66 -14.54 -16.08
CA HIS A 528 20.86 -15.75 -15.90
C HIS A 528 21.65 -16.96 -15.40
N LEU A 529 22.94 -16.82 -15.18
CA LEU A 529 23.77 -17.95 -14.78
C LEU A 529 23.69 -18.16 -13.25
N PRO A 530 23.14 -19.30 -12.79
CA PRO A 530 23.17 -19.65 -11.38
C PRO A 530 24.57 -20.10 -10.96
N ARG A 531 24.91 -19.89 -9.69
CA ARG A 531 26.19 -20.32 -9.09
C ARG A 531 26.43 -21.84 -9.24
N SER A 532 25.38 -22.62 -9.16
CA SER A 532 25.37 -24.07 -9.37
C SER A 532 23.97 -24.54 -9.76
N PRO A 533 23.82 -25.68 -10.42
CA PRO A 533 22.50 -26.23 -10.75
C PRO A 533 21.58 -26.30 -9.52
N GLY A 534 20.36 -25.77 -9.65
CA GLY A 534 19.38 -25.72 -8.58
C GLY A 534 19.61 -24.61 -7.53
N SER A 535 20.62 -23.76 -7.71
CA SER A 535 20.83 -22.57 -6.88
C SER A 535 20.04 -21.37 -7.41
N GLU A 536 19.49 -20.57 -6.53
CA GLU A 536 18.93 -19.25 -6.85
C GLU A 536 19.98 -18.13 -6.76
N GLU A 537 21.21 -18.42 -6.35
CA GLU A 537 22.29 -17.44 -6.27
C GLU A 537 22.95 -17.26 -7.65
N TYR A 538 23.23 -16.03 -8.03
CA TYR A 538 23.96 -15.71 -9.26
C TYR A 538 25.41 -16.23 -9.22
N LEU A 539 25.89 -16.72 -10.35
CA LEU A 539 27.31 -16.95 -10.56
C LEU A 539 28.02 -15.59 -10.60
N ASP A 540 29.18 -15.50 -9.96
CA ASP A 540 29.98 -14.26 -9.85
C ASP A 540 29.15 -13.06 -9.33
N SER A 541 28.35 -13.33 -8.30
CA SER A 541 27.41 -12.36 -7.71
C SER A 541 28.14 -11.09 -7.25
N GLU A 542 27.56 -9.91 -7.58
CA GLU A 542 27.97 -8.62 -7.03
C GLU A 542 27.98 -8.56 -5.52
N LYS A 543 27.26 -9.45 -4.86
CA LYS A 543 27.26 -9.58 -3.40
C LYS A 543 28.64 -9.89 -2.82
N TYR A 544 29.53 -10.53 -3.60
CA TYR A 544 30.85 -10.97 -3.15
C TYR A 544 32.01 -10.45 -3.97
N GLN A 545 31.74 -9.88 -5.15
CA GLN A 545 32.80 -9.41 -6.06
C GLN A 545 32.36 -8.22 -6.89
N LEU A 546 33.32 -7.56 -7.55
CA LEU A 546 33.02 -6.50 -8.50
C LEU A 546 32.50 -7.10 -9.81
N ARG A 547 31.46 -6.46 -10.36
CA ARG A 547 30.98 -6.78 -11.71
C ARG A 547 31.23 -5.57 -12.62
N HIS A 548 31.33 -5.83 -13.92
CA HIS A 548 31.34 -4.81 -14.95
C HIS A 548 30.14 -5.07 -15.87
N TRP A 549 29.27 -4.10 -15.97
CA TRP A 549 28.04 -4.19 -16.75
C TRP A 549 28.18 -3.44 -18.07
N ASN A 550 27.99 -4.13 -19.21
CA ASN A 550 27.95 -3.50 -20.52
C ASN A 550 26.56 -2.94 -20.82
N HIS A 551 26.30 -1.71 -20.39
CA HIS A 551 25.00 -1.06 -20.61
C HIS A 551 24.71 -0.68 -22.06
N ASP A 552 25.69 -0.76 -22.96
CA ASP A 552 25.55 -0.52 -24.40
C ASP A 552 25.22 -1.81 -25.17
N ASP A 553 24.93 -2.91 -24.47
CA ASP A 553 24.54 -4.17 -25.10
C ASP A 553 23.24 -3.98 -25.90
N PRO A 554 23.21 -4.22 -27.21
CA PRO A 554 22.03 -4.09 -28.04
C PRO A 554 20.91 -5.10 -27.65
N ALA A 555 21.24 -6.15 -26.91
CA ALA A 555 20.30 -7.13 -26.40
C ALA A 555 19.69 -6.73 -25.03
N SER A 556 20.05 -5.55 -24.50
CA SER A 556 19.52 -5.01 -23.25
C SER A 556 18.01 -4.83 -23.31
N LEU A 557 17.33 -5.14 -22.21
CA LEU A 557 15.89 -4.89 -22.04
C LEU A 557 15.55 -3.45 -21.66
N ALA A 558 16.55 -2.53 -21.55
CA ALA A 558 16.31 -1.14 -21.16
C ALA A 558 15.21 -0.45 -21.99
N PRO A 559 15.11 -0.61 -23.33
CA PRO A 559 14.01 -0.02 -24.11
C PRO A 559 12.62 -0.57 -23.71
N PHE A 560 12.51 -1.87 -23.44
CA PHE A 560 11.26 -2.50 -23.01
C PHE A 560 10.88 -2.05 -21.58
N ILE A 561 11.84 -2.03 -20.67
CA ILE A 561 11.67 -1.51 -19.29
C ILE A 561 11.18 -0.07 -19.34
N THR A 562 11.80 0.77 -20.15
CA THR A 562 11.41 2.17 -20.36
C THR A 562 9.95 2.26 -20.80
N ARG A 563 9.55 1.46 -21.80
CA ARG A 563 8.18 1.44 -22.31
C ARG A 563 7.17 1.08 -21.22
N VAL A 564 7.43 0.01 -20.47
CA VAL A 564 6.55 -0.45 -19.38
C VAL A 564 6.44 0.60 -18.28
N ASN A 565 7.54 1.23 -17.88
CA ASN A 565 7.54 2.25 -16.83
C ASN A 565 6.77 3.52 -17.24
N HIS A 566 6.88 3.95 -18.49
CA HIS A 566 6.09 5.08 -19.01
C HIS A 566 4.60 4.73 -19.03
N ILE A 567 4.23 3.53 -19.50
CA ILE A 567 2.84 3.05 -19.42
C ILE A 567 2.32 3.13 -17.99
N ARG A 568 3.10 2.71 -17.00
CA ARG A 568 2.70 2.82 -15.58
C ARG A 568 2.44 4.26 -15.16
N ARG A 569 3.35 5.19 -15.48
CA ARG A 569 3.22 6.60 -15.09
C ARG A 569 2.00 7.27 -15.70
N GLU A 570 1.68 6.94 -16.93
CA GLU A 570 0.60 7.56 -17.70
C GLU A 570 -0.80 7.00 -17.35
N ASN A 571 -0.86 5.87 -16.62
CA ASN A 571 -2.11 5.18 -16.34
C ASN A 571 -2.42 5.09 -14.84
N PRO A 572 -3.24 6.01 -14.28
CA PRO A 572 -3.60 6.03 -12.87
C PRO A 572 -4.22 4.74 -12.33
N ALA A 573 -4.82 3.91 -13.19
CA ALA A 573 -5.29 2.57 -12.81
C ALA A 573 -4.17 1.69 -12.24
N LEU A 574 -2.91 1.89 -12.68
CA LEU A 574 -1.75 1.13 -12.23
C LEU A 574 -1.10 1.70 -10.95
N HIS A 575 -1.55 2.87 -10.47
CA HIS A 575 -0.99 3.54 -9.28
C HIS A 575 -1.56 3.02 -7.95
N ARG A 576 -2.35 1.96 -7.97
CA ARG A 576 -3.00 1.43 -6.76
C ARG A 576 -3.16 -0.08 -6.84
N ASP A 577 -3.19 -0.74 -5.69
CA ASP A 577 -3.42 -2.19 -5.61
C ASP A 577 -4.92 -2.51 -5.57
N ARG A 578 -5.75 -1.61 -5.01
CA ARG A 578 -7.21 -1.73 -5.08
C ARG A 578 -7.70 -1.63 -6.52
N GLY A 579 -8.72 -2.39 -6.85
CA GLY A 579 -9.35 -2.38 -8.17
C GLY A 579 -8.77 -3.38 -9.16
N LEU A 580 -7.83 -4.23 -8.73
CA LEU A 580 -7.39 -5.40 -9.50
C LEU A 580 -8.55 -6.41 -9.60
N ARG A 581 -8.80 -6.89 -10.82
CA ARG A 581 -9.80 -7.92 -11.11
C ARG A 581 -9.23 -8.90 -12.13
N PHE A 582 -9.16 -10.16 -11.78
CA PHE A 582 -8.80 -11.20 -12.73
C PHE A 582 -9.98 -11.48 -13.66
N LEU A 583 -9.67 -11.66 -14.94
CA LEU A 583 -10.63 -11.90 -16.00
C LEU A 583 -10.56 -13.36 -16.42
N ARG A 584 -11.71 -13.91 -16.82
CA ARG A 584 -11.76 -15.27 -17.32
C ARG A 584 -11.18 -15.31 -18.74
N ILE A 585 -10.28 -16.26 -18.97
CA ILE A 585 -9.76 -16.62 -20.29
C ILE A 585 -9.66 -18.15 -20.35
N ASP A 586 -10.03 -18.74 -21.45
CA ASP A 586 -10.21 -20.20 -21.63
C ASP A 586 -8.90 -20.97 -21.88
N ASN A 587 -7.75 -20.31 -21.64
CA ASN A 587 -6.42 -20.91 -21.74
C ASN A 587 -5.65 -20.73 -20.42
N ASP A 588 -5.14 -21.82 -19.84
CA ASP A 588 -4.43 -21.80 -18.56
C ASP A 588 -3.01 -21.22 -18.66
N GLN A 589 -2.45 -21.09 -19.86
CA GLN A 589 -1.17 -20.43 -20.11
C GLN A 589 -1.34 -18.92 -20.36
N LEU A 590 -2.54 -18.40 -20.38
CA LEU A 590 -2.81 -16.97 -20.47
C LEU A 590 -3.39 -16.45 -19.16
N LEU A 591 -2.80 -15.40 -18.63
CA LEU A 591 -3.31 -14.68 -17.47
C LEU A 591 -3.86 -13.33 -17.92
N ALA A 592 -5.12 -13.05 -17.58
CA ALA A 592 -5.78 -11.80 -17.91
C ALA A 592 -6.33 -11.11 -16.66
N TYR A 593 -6.19 -9.80 -16.58
CA TYR A 593 -6.69 -8.99 -15.47
C TYR A 593 -6.94 -7.54 -15.90
N ALA A 594 -7.77 -6.85 -15.16
CA ALA A 594 -8.05 -5.43 -15.30
C ALA A 594 -7.74 -4.66 -14.02
N LYS A 595 -7.27 -3.43 -14.16
CA LYS A 595 -7.16 -2.44 -13.08
C LYS A 595 -7.92 -1.18 -13.47
N VAL A 596 -8.59 -0.57 -12.50
CA VAL A 596 -9.45 0.59 -12.71
C VAL A 596 -9.01 1.71 -11.77
N SER A 597 -8.88 2.93 -12.29
CA SER A 597 -8.61 4.12 -11.48
C SER A 597 -9.73 4.38 -10.48
N GLU A 598 -9.48 5.19 -9.47
CA GLU A 598 -10.49 5.54 -8.46
C GLU A 598 -11.69 6.28 -9.06
N SER A 599 -11.44 7.17 -10.01
CA SER A 599 -12.45 7.89 -10.77
C SER A 599 -13.21 7.01 -11.77
N GLY A 600 -12.66 5.83 -12.10
CA GLY A 600 -13.23 4.92 -13.09
C GLY A 600 -13.01 5.36 -14.55
N ASP A 601 -12.27 6.42 -14.80
CA ASP A 601 -12.00 6.98 -16.13
C ASP A 601 -10.84 6.32 -16.88
N ASN A 602 -9.88 5.75 -16.14
CA ASN A 602 -8.77 5.00 -16.70
C ASN A 602 -8.94 3.51 -16.36
N VAL A 603 -8.95 2.68 -17.38
CA VAL A 603 -9.06 1.22 -17.28
C VAL A 603 -7.96 0.59 -18.10
N VAL A 604 -7.14 -0.22 -17.45
CA VAL A 604 -6.05 -0.99 -18.07
C VAL A 604 -6.39 -2.47 -17.98
N VAL A 605 -6.34 -3.17 -19.12
CA VAL A 605 -6.49 -4.62 -19.22
C VAL A 605 -5.17 -5.20 -19.68
N THR A 606 -4.62 -6.11 -18.90
CA THR A 606 -3.36 -6.79 -19.19
C THR A 606 -3.61 -8.26 -19.50
N VAL A 607 -3.00 -8.77 -20.55
CA VAL A 607 -2.98 -10.20 -20.89
C VAL A 607 -1.52 -10.62 -21.04
N VAL A 608 -1.12 -11.68 -20.34
CA VAL A 608 0.26 -12.16 -20.37
C VAL A 608 0.30 -13.65 -20.73
N ASN A 609 1.19 -13.99 -21.63
CA ASN A 609 1.53 -15.38 -21.94
C ASN A 609 2.52 -15.89 -20.86
N LEU A 610 2.13 -16.91 -20.13
CA LEU A 610 2.94 -17.56 -19.09
C LEU A 610 3.82 -18.68 -19.64
N ASP A 611 3.60 -19.11 -20.89
CA ASP A 611 4.42 -20.07 -21.60
C ASP A 611 5.51 -19.32 -22.40
N PRO A 612 6.79 -19.42 -22.00
CA PRO A 612 7.85 -18.66 -22.65
C PRO A 612 8.23 -19.17 -24.05
N HIS A 613 7.77 -20.35 -24.43
CA HIS A 613 8.25 -21.07 -25.63
C HIS A 613 7.22 -21.14 -26.74
N ASN A 614 5.93 -21.18 -26.41
CA ASN A 614 4.89 -21.42 -27.38
C ASN A 614 3.91 -20.25 -27.51
N VAL A 615 3.43 -20.07 -28.73
CA VAL A 615 2.29 -19.17 -29.01
C VAL A 615 1.06 -19.67 -28.27
N GLN A 616 0.45 -18.80 -27.49
CA GLN A 616 -0.79 -19.08 -26.77
C GLN A 616 -1.92 -18.20 -27.28
N GLU A 617 -3.10 -18.79 -27.40
CA GLU A 617 -4.30 -18.11 -27.86
C GLU A 617 -5.51 -18.54 -27.02
N GLY A 618 -6.49 -17.64 -26.89
CA GLY A 618 -7.69 -17.93 -26.10
C GLY A 618 -8.75 -16.84 -26.22
N TRP A 619 -9.92 -17.17 -25.68
CA TRP A 619 -11.04 -16.22 -25.61
C TRP A 619 -11.11 -15.59 -24.22
N LEU A 620 -10.93 -14.28 -24.19
CA LEU A 620 -11.03 -13.44 -23.01
C LEU A 620 -12.47 -12.97 -22.81
N GLU A 621 -13.02 -13.20 -21.61
CA GLU A 621 -14.32 -12.67 -21.19
C GLU A 621 -14.13 -11.29 -20.55
N LEU A 622 -14.67 -10.24 -21.17
CA LEU A 622 -14.67 -8.87 -20.67
C LEU A 622 -16.08 -8.28 -20.75
N ASP A 623 -16.77 -8.17 -19.63
CA ASP A 623 -18.04 -7.46 -19.58
C ASP A 623 -17.82 -5.96 -19.84
N PRO A 624 -18.36 -5.39 -20.95
CA PRO A 624 -18.18 -3.97 -21.26
C PRO A 624 -18.62 -3.04 -20.13
N GLN A 625 -19.66 -3.38 -19.38
CA GLN A 625 -20.13 -2.57 -18.24
C GLN A 625 -19.10 -2.49 -17.12
N SER A 626 -18.32 -3.56 -16.92
CA SER A 626 -17.27 -3.59 -15.90
C SER A 626 -16.12 -2.61 -16.17
N VAL A 627 -15.98 -2.18 -17.42
CA VAL A 627 -15.01 -1.19 -17.89
C VAL A 627 -15.66 0.13 -18.29
N GLY A 628 -16.94 0.33 -17.91
CA GLY A 628 -17.68 1.57 -18.10
C GLY A 628 -18.13 1.82 -19.55
N VAL A 629 -18.36 0.76 -20.32
CA VAL A 629 -18.86 0.80 -21.70
C VAL A 629 -20.23 0.17 -21.77
N ASP A 630 -21.13 0.74 -22.59
CA ASP A 630 -22.43 0.15 -22.87
C ASP A 630 -22.27 -1.17 -23.66
N ARG A 631 -22.96 -2.23 -23.23
CA ARG A 631 -22.89 -3.58 -23.87
C ARG A 631 -23.23 -3.60 -25.34
N SER A 632 -24.04 -2.66 -25.80
CA SER A 632 -24.48 -2.57 -27.22
C SER A 632 -23.44 -1.86 -28.09
N ARG A 633 -22.47 -1.18 -27.51
CA ARG A 633 -21.49 -0.35 -28.23
C ARG A 633 -20.17 -1.06 -28.41
N ALA A 634 -19.55 -0.82 -29.56
CA ALA A 634 -18.14 -1.13 -29.77
C ALA A 634 -17.24 -0.13 -29.03
N PHE A 635 -16.09 -0.60 -28.58
CA PHE A 635 -15.07 0.20 -27.91
C PHE A 635 -13.68 -0.16 -28.43
N GLN A 636 -12.73 0.75 -28.26
CA GLN A 636 -11.37 0.54 -28.72
C GLN A 636 -10.48 0.06 -27.57
N MET A 637 -9.70 -0.98 -27.84
CA MET A 637 -8.61 -1.45 -27.01
C MET A 637 -7.30 -1.02 -27.68
N HIS A 638 -6.56 -0.14 -27.03
CA HIS A 638 -5.28 0.33 -27.50
C HIS A 638 -4.17 -0.39 -26.72
N ASP A 639 -3.41 -1.24 -27.40
CA ASP A 639 -2.24 -1.91 -26.82
C ASP A 639 -1.08 -0.93 -26.71
N LEU A 640 -0.69 -0.60 -25.50
CA LEU A 640 0.35 0.37 -25.20
C LEU A 640 1.76 -0.17 -25.42
N LEU A 641 1.94 -1.49 -25.50
CA LEU A 641 3.24 -2.09 -25.83
C LEU A 641 3.53 -2.02 -27.33
N SER A 642 2.61 -2.45 -28.17
CA SER A 642 2.78 -2.52 -29.62
C SER A 642 2.27 -1.27 -30.36
N GLY A 643 1.39 -0.47 -29.72
CA GLY A 643 0.67 0.64 -30.34
C GLY A 643 -0.53 0.19 -31.18
N GLN A 644 -0.81 -1.10 -31.30
CA GLN A 644 -1.94 -1.62 -32.07
C GLN A 644 -3.28 -1.28 -31.44
N ARG A 645 -4.30 -1.12 -32.28
CA ARG A 645 -5.67 -0.77 -31.86
C ARG A 645 -6.64 -1.81 -32.38
N PHE A 646 -7.51 -2.27 -31.47
CA PHE A 646 -8.50 -3.29 -31.75
C PHE A 646 -9.89 -2.73 -31.43
N ILE A 647 -10.88 -3.05 -32.26
CA ILE A 647 -12.29 -2.71 -31.98
C ILE A 647 -12.95 -3.96 -31.41
N TRP A 648 -13.38 -3.85 -30.17
CA TRP A 648 -14.08 -4.92 -29.47
C TRP A 648 -15.58 -4.60 -29.34
N GLN A 649 -16.42 -5.65 -29.41
CA GLN A 649 -17.85 -5.55 -29.19
C GLN A 649 -18.36 -6.85 -28.55
N GLY A 650 -19.26 -6.73 -27.59
CA GLY A 650 -19.76 -7.88 -26.83
C GLY A 650 -18.82 -8.26 -25.67
N GLY A 651 -18.95 -9.50 -25.19
CA GLY A 651 -18.27 -9.95 -23.95
C GLY A 651 -17.09 -10.89 -24.15
N TRP A 652 -16.89 -11.46 -25.36
CA TRP A 652 -15.83 -12.44 -25.65
C TRP A 652 -14.92 -11.96 -26.77
N HIS A 653 -13.61 -12.00 -26.53
CA HIS A 653 -12.61 -11.46 -27.44
C HIS A 653 -11.44 -12.41 -27.60
N TYR A 654 -11.10 -12.69 -28.85
CA TYR A 654 -9.94 -13.52 -29.17
C TYR A 654 -8.64 -12.75 -28.94
N VAL A 655 -7.69 -13.39 -28.24
CA VAL A 655 -6.34 -12.88 -27.98
C VAL A 655 -5.34 -13.95 -28.38
N LYS A 656 -4.24 -13.51 -29.01
CA LYS A 656 -3.11 -14.38 -29.37
C LYS A 656 -1.81 -13.68 -29.04
N LEU A 657 -0.94 -14.37 -28.30
CA LEU A 657 0.36 -13.88 -27.86
C LEU A 657 1.46 -14.84 -28.30
N ASP A 658 2.41 -14.31 -29.05
CA ASP A 658 3.66 -14.98 -29.42
C ASP A 658 4.75 -14.51 -28.45
N PRO A 659 5.33 -15.37 -27.60
CA PRO A 659 6.28 -14.95 -26.58
C PRO A 659 7.54 -14.32 -27.16
N HIS A 660 7.92 -14.64 -28.40
CA HIS A 660 9.11 -14.12 -29.04
C HIS A 660 8.94 -12.73 -29.65
N SER A 661 7.70 -12.32 -29.94
CA SER A 661 7.40 -11.00 -30.50
C SER A 661 6.62 -10.10 -29.55
N ALA A 662 5.65 -10.65 -28.81
CA ALA A 662 4.79 -9.92 -27.90
C ALA A 662 4.30 -10.87 -26.76
N PRO A 663 5.07 -11.02 -25.66
CA PRO A 663 4.69 -11.92 -24.56
C PRO A 663 3.48 -11.40 -23.78
N ALA A 664 3.06 -10.16 -23.99
CA ALA A 664 1.94 -9.55 -23.30
C ALA A 664 1.29 -8.45 -24.15
N HIS A 665 0.04 -8.14 -23.81
CA HIS A 665 -0.64 -6.89 -24.15
C HIS A 665 -0.92 -6.09 -22.88
N ILE A 666 -0.77 -4.77 -22.95
CA ILE A 666 -1.24 -3.81 -21.95
C ILE A 666 -2.21 -2.86 -22.64
N PHE A 667 -3.48 -3.19 -22.59
CA PHE A 667 -4.53 -2.41 -23.22
C PHE A 667 -5.02 -1.28 -22.32
N VAL A 668 -5.22 -0.09 -22.89
CA VAL A 668 -6.08 0.95 -22.31
C VAL A 668 -7.43 0.93 -23.02
N VAL A 669 -8.51 0.96 -22.25
CA VAL A 669 -9.88 1.04 -22.78
C VAL A 669 -10.16 2.47 -23.20
N ARG A 670 -10.42 2.70 -24.50
CA ARG A 670 -10.86 3.98 -25.04
C ARG A 670 -12.36 3.95 -25.24
N ARG A 671 -13.07 4.71 -24.41
CA ARG A 671 -14.54 4.86 -24.48
C ARG A 671 -14.86 5.86 -25.58
N ARG A 672 -15.86 5.57 -26.39
CA ARG A 672 -16.37 6.52 -27.37
C ARG A 672 -17.19 7.60 -26.65
N HIS A 673 -16.69 8.83 -26.56
CA HIS A 673 -17.49 10.00 -26.24
C HIS A 673 -17.97 10.62 -27.55
N GLY A 674 -19.14 10.17 -28.01
CA GLY A 674 -20.11 10.93 -28.81
C GLY A 674 -19.76 11.38 -30.24
N ASP A 675 -18.51 11.50 -30.70
CA ASP A 675 -18.20 12.06 -32.03
C ASP A 675 -17.20 11.20 -32.83
N GLU A 676 -17.38 11.16 -34.16
CA GLU A 676 -16.50 10.47 -35.09
C GLU A 676 -15.03 10.95 -35.04
N ARG A 677 -14.78 12.12 -34.44
CA ARG A 677 -13.44 12.71 -34.26
C ARG A 677 -12.66 12.11 -33.09
N ASP A 678 -13.29 11.35 -32.22
CA ASP A 678 -12.64 10.73 -31.05
C ASP A 678 -11.89 9.43 -31.41
N PHE A 679 -11.96 8.99 -32.65
CA PHE A 679 -11.19 7.87 -33.19
C PHE A 679 -10.12 8.41 -34.14
N ASP A 680 -8.86 8.35 -33.73
CA ASP A 680 -7.75 8.50 -34.64
C ASP A 680 -7.66 7.29 -35.58
N TYR A 681 -8.38 7.35 -36.68
CA TYR A 681 -8.34 6.32 -37.72
C TYR A 681 -7.06 6.37 -38.59
N PHE A 682 -6.24 7.43 -38.45
CA PHE A 682 -5.12 7.72 -39.34
C PHE A 682 -3.87 8.18 -38.59
N LEU A 683 -3.31 7.35 -37.73
CA LEU A 683 -1.92 7.52 -37.29
C LEU A 683 -1.20 6.20 -37.21
#